data_bbf264890bef3e7087b8a235bde4a63f
#
_entry.id   bbf264890bef3e7087b8a235bde4a63f
#
_cell.length_a   1.000
_cell.length_b   1.000
_cell.length_c   1.000
_cell.angle_alpha   90.00
_cell.angle_beta   90.00
_cell.angle_gamma   90.00
#
_symmetry.space_group_name_H-M   'P 1'
#
loop_
_entity.id
_entity.type
_entity.pdbx_description
1 polymer ?
#
loop_
_entity_poly.entity_id
_entity_poly.type
_entity_poly.pdbx_seq_one_letter_code
_entity_poly.pdbx_strand_id
1 'polypeptide(L)'
;MLTGIKARVRRTVGIALPTVLVILSSYGSATASENTVTVDRLHPKNTRFVFSVDDSEKYAAAAESLPFAKIMAEADMQTFLEKPKAALKEAISKLNETIKKEEGFENFELSADALTAGKYGRIFFALTHVSLPDFQNGVGPDVGLIVGVEGREGAPDWSAMVKDLISRSNKQSGQSLTFAPVTEGGLTWDALQGLPPDAPPLLFAKVGGMQLFSLSTTAMKSVLARAQGAGDAENVLANNANYSAAREQLAFNGGDSVHFFVNAELAIKTAAEGIKMGLEMGGEAQSLPLVDTFIDKLGLNALKSIAFADHPENGVSHTRVWVGHEGERKGLLALAPDKPINLDLLSMAGDNTASVSLFQFDVSKLYDLAMDLVKTADEATYTEVQGMLAGFGGQLSGDPAKPIDIRNDIFANIGPEFALIQPKSANAMMPSMLFVADLRNGATVTSVLGKLIQMGGQMSGSGVAVKEVDYKGTKITQIDLGSELPIAVTPCYAEFEGKLLISLAVGDLKRQLKRKEKPGPSITESEDFKRFWDRVPKDDSLRAFSYSDTKYAVESAYGQIAMTLPMLSMATGGQELPFDPSQLPTQDIITKHLFGSMSYGTTTDKGSLAESYGPFGGEVVMGVAVGAAAVGAVLLPARMTMDVAPPVEVMPSEPEPLASTPSDQAMTDMKNLRRAITFYKLDKSSLPENLSQLLEPTPSYPKGCLGADALPKDPWGGDYHFRAEGTGYTLWSNGPDGVDNGATGDDVFLKK
;
A
#
# COMPACT_ATOMS: atom_id res chain seq x y z
N MET A 1 -0.82 -19.71 32.33
CA MET A 1 -2.25 -19.34 32.33
C MET A 1 -2.48 -17.87 31.94
N LEU A 2 -1.76 -16.90 32.51
CA LEU A 2 -1.84 -15.46 32.14
C LEU A 2 -1.49 -15.12 30.68
N THR A 3 -0.57 -15.84 30.05
CA THR A 3 -0.21 -15.67 28.62
C THR A 3 -1.32 -16.07 27.65
N GLY A 4 -2.13 -17.08 28.01
CA GLY A 4 -3.27 -17.51 27.18
C GLY A 4 -4.46 -16.55 27.20
N ILE A 5 -4.66 -15.85 28.32
CA ILE A 5 -5.74 -14.86 28.48
C ILE A 5 -5.39 -13.57 27.72
N LYS A 6 -4.13 -13.09 27.80
CA LYS A 6 -3.64 -11.95 27.01
C LYS A 6 -3.76 -12.17 25.49
N ALA A 7 -3.50 -13.41 25.01
CA ALA A 7 -3.63 -13.76 23.61
C ALA A 7 -5.10 -13.84 23.14
N ARG A 8 -6.04 -14.27 24.00
CA ARG A 8 -7.47 -14.34 23.66
C ARG A 8 -8.13 -12.96 23.64
N VAL A 9 -7.87 -12.11 24.64
CA VAL A 9 -8.39 -10.72 24.65
C VAL A 9 -7.82 -9.92 23.47
N ARG A 10 -6.52 -10.09 23.12
CA ARG A 10 -5.94 -9.51 21.91
C ARG A 10 -6.61 -10.01 20.62
N ARG A 11 -7.02 -11.29 20.55
CA ARG A 11 -7.75 -11.82 19.38
C ARG A 11 -9.17 -11.26 19.30
N THR A 12 -9.89 -11.17 20.39
CA THR A 12 -11.30 -10.73 20.37
C THR A 12 -11.41 -9.23 20.09
N VAL A 13 -10.59 -8.38 20.72
CA VAL A 13 -10.57 -6.93 20.47
C VAL A 13 -9.90 -6.61 19.13
N GLY A 14 -8.85 -7.35 18.73
CA GLY A 14 -8.17 -7.18 17.46
C GLY A 14 -8.98 -7.64 16.24
N ILE A 15 -10.00 -8.49 16.41
CA ILE A 15 -10.92 -8.92 15.33
C ILE A 15 -12.15 -8.01 15.29
N ALA A 16 -12.64 -7.52 16.43
CA ALA A 16 -13.84 -6.68 16.48
C ALA A 16 -13.64 -5.31 15.83
N LEU A 17 -12.49 -4.68 15.97
CA LEU A 17 -12.23 -3.33 15.45
C LEU A 17 -12.13 -3.28 13.91
N PRO A 18 -11.38 -4.18 13.23
CA PRO A 18 -11.36 -4.25 11.76
C PRO A 18 -12.73 -4.66 11.19
N THR A 19 -13.46 -5.54 11.89
CA THR A 19 -14.78 -6.00 11.46
C THR A 19 -15.81 -4.87 11.51
N VAL A 20 -15.77 -4.02 12.53
CA VAL A 20 -16.63 -2.84 12.64
C VAL A 20 -16.31 -1.83 11.52
N LEU A 21 -15.03 -1.65 11.16
CA LEU A 21 -14.60 -0.76 10.08
C LEU A 21 -15.00 -1.26 8.68
N VAL A 22 -14.95 -2.56 8.43
CA VAL A 22 -15.38 -3.18 7.16
C VAL A 22 -16.90 -3.16 7.01
N ILE A 23 -17.65 -3.25 8.12
CA ILE A 23 -19.11 -3.24 8.14
C ILE A 23 -19.68 -1.83 7.84
N LEU A 24 -18.94 -0.76 8.16
CA LEU A 24 -19.36 0.62 7.95
C LEU A 24 -19.38 1.06 6.46
N SER A 25 -18.93 0.22 5.54
CA SER A 25 -18.82 0.57 4.11
C SER A 25 -19.99 0.11 3.21
N SER A 26 -21.10 -0.43 3.74
CA SER A 26 -22.19 -0.99 2.93
C SER A 26 -23.55 -0.28 3.13
N TYR A 27 -24.13 0.06 2.06
CA TYR A 27 -25.29 0.86 1.60
C TYR A 27 -26.68 0.75 2.28
N GLY A 28 -27.51 1.82 2.14
CA GLY A 28 -28.97 1.80 2.22
C GLY A 28 -29.67 3.08 2.72
N SER A 29 -30.82 3.44 2.15
CA SER A 29 -31.56 4.70 2.19
C SER A 29 -32.54 4.96 3.36
N ALA A 30 -32.68 6.17 3.91
CA ALA A 30 -33.85 7.01 4.30
C ALA A 30 -33.64 8.11 5.36
N THR A 31 -34.55 9.04 5.41
CA THR A 31 -34.93 10.27 6.13
C THR A 31 -34.09 10.84 7.28
N ALA A 32 -33.87 12.17 7.19
CA ALA A 32 -32.95 13.00 7.96
C ALA A 32 -33.26 13.12 9.48
N SER A 33 -32.18 13.16 10.28
CA SER A 33 -32.15 13.63 11.67
C SER A 33 -31.75 15.12 11.72
N GLU A 34 -32.30 15.86 12.69
CA GLU A 34 -32.13 17.33 12.81
C GLU A 34 -30.78 17.76 13.44
N ASN A 35 -29.76 16.94 13.48
CA ASN A 35 -28.47 17.38 14.04
C ASN A 35 -27.66 18.13 12.99
N THR A 36 -27.62 19.46 13.11
CA THR A 36 -27.03 20.39 12.12
C THR A 36 -25.52 20.61 12.29
N VAL A 37 -24.86 19.98 13.28
CA VAL A 37 -23.43 20.17 13.53
C VAL A 37 -22.60 19.36 12.51
N THR A 38 -21.82 20.01 11.68
CA THR A 38 -20.95 19.36 10.67
C THR A 38 -19.79 18.61 11.31
N VAL A 39 -19.18 17.63 10.60
CA VAL A 39 -18.08 16.79 11.13
C VAL A 39 -16.91 17.64 11.59
N ASP A 40 -16.54 18.68 10.84
CA ASP A 40 -15.46 19.58 11.14
C ASP A 40 -15.69 20.46 12.39
N ARG A 41 -16.96 20.62 12.81
CA ARG A 41 -17.31 21.28 14.06
C ARG A 41 -17.45 20.32 15.25
N LEU A 42 -17.56 19.03 15.00
CA LEU A 42 -17.53 18.00 16.04
C LEU A 42 -16.12 17.73 16.59
N HIS A 43 -15.09 17.94 15.77
CA HIS A 43 -13.72 17.61 16.15
C HIS A 43 -12.93 18.82 16.63
N PRO A 44 -11.97 18.64 17.58
CA PRO A 44 -11.10 19.72 18.01
C PRO A 44 -10.16 20.20 16.89
N LYS A 45 -9.74 21.47 16.97
CA LYS A 45 -8.89 22.14 15.99
C LYS A 45 -7.62 21.36 15.63
N ASN A 46 -7.05 20.66 16.60
CA ASN A 46 -5.78 19.91 16.43
C ASN A 46 -6.02 18.43 16.09
N THR A 47 -7.17 18.09 15.50
CA THR A 47 -7.42 16.76 14.98
C THR A 47 -6.37 16.39 13.93
N ARG A 48 -5.77 15.21 14.09
CA ARG A 48 -4.68 14.73 13.24
C ARG A 48 -5.16 14.11 11.96
N PHE A 49 -6.31 13.45 12.06
CA PHE A 49 -6.89 12.69 10.97
C PHE A 49 -8.41 12.71 11.08
N VAL A 50 -9.08 12.86 9.97
CA VAL A 50 -10.52 12.63 9.86
C VAL A 50 -10.87 12.03 8.50
N PHE A 51 -11.68 10.99 8.54
CA PHE A 51 -12.42 10.46 7.42
C PHE A 51 -13.89 10.78 7.65
N SER A 52 -14.60 11.21 6.64
CA SER A 52 -16.03 11.45 6.75
C SER A 52 -16.78 11.22 5.45
N VAL A 53 -18.04 10.80 5.61
CA VAL A 53 -19.09 10.86 4.61
C VAL A 53 -20.19 11.68 5.24
N ASP A 54 -20.49 12.84 4.68
CA ASP A 54 -21.45 13.77 5.31
C ASP A 54 -22.89 13.27 5.21
N ASP A 55 -23.20 12.51 4.16
CA ASP A 55 -24.49 11.82 3.96
C ASP A 55 -24.26 10.55 3.12
N SER A 56 -24.16 9.40 3.79
CA SER A 56 -23.84 8.15 3.10
C SER A 56 -24.93 7.69 2.14
N GLU A 57 -26.19 8.10 2.37
CA GLU A 57 -27.30 7.79 1.46
C GLU A 57 -27.20 8.59 0.17
N LYS A 58 -26.93 9.90 0.27
CA LYS A 58 -26.71 10.73 -0.92
C LYS A 58 -25.52 10.27 -1.73
N TYR A 59 -24.41 9.94 -1.05
CA TYR A 59 -23.23 9.39 -1.72
C TYR A 59 -23.55 8.07 -2.43
N ALA A 60 -24.24 7.14 -1.76
CA ALA A 60 -24.65 5.88 -2.35
C ALA A 60 -25.55 6.07 -3.57
N ALA A 61 -26.57 6.95 -3.48
CA ALA A 61 -27.45 7.27 -4.59
C ALA A 61 -26.71 7.89 -5.79
N ALA A 62 -25.73 8.76 -5.53
CA ALA A 62 -24.88 9.32 -6.58
C ALA A 62 -23.99 8.23 -7.20
N ALA A 63 -23.44 7.33 -6.37
CA ALA A 63 -22.59 6.23 -6.79
C ALA A 63 -23.33 5.16 -7.63
N GLU A 64 -24.66 5.01 -7.49
CA GLU A 64 -25.48 4.15 -8.35
C GLU A 64 -25.37 4.52 -9.85
N SER A 65 -25.05 5.77 -10.15
CA SER A 65 -24.82 6.23 -11.51
C SER A 65 -23.50 5.76 -12.11
N LEU A 66 -22.55 5.35 -11.29
CA LEU A 66 -21.19 4.94 -11.71
C LEU A 66 -21.21 3.63 -12.49
N PRO A 67 -20.26 3.42 -13.43
CA PRO A 67 -20.11 2.18 -14.17
C PRO A 67 -20.03 0.93 -13.30
N PHE A 68 -19.33 1.00 -12.16
CA PHE A 68 -19.24 -0.14 -11.24
C PHE A 68 -20.61 -0.61 -10.74
N ALA A 69 -21.47 0.30 -10.30
CA ALA A 69 -22.82 -0.04 -9.85
C ALA A 69 -23.65 -0.63 -11.00
N LYS A 70 -23.54 -0.08 -12.21
CA LYS A 70 -24.19 -0.60 -13.40
C LYS A 70 -23.71 -2.03 -13.76
N ILE A 71 -22.41 -2.29 -13.69
CA ILE A 71 -21.84 -3.65 -13.90
C ILE A 71 -22.40 -4.61 -12.85
N MET A 72 -22.42 -4.19 -11.59
CA MET A 72 -22.96 -5.03 -10.49
C MET A 72 -24.46 -5.29 -10.63
N ALA A 73 -25.21 -4.44 -11.29
CA ALA A 73 -26.65 -4.61 -11.56
C ALA A 73 -26.96 -5.50 -12.76
N GLU A 74 -25.96 -5.86 -13.59
CA GLU A 74 -26.17 -6.75 -14.75
C GLU A 74 -26.61 -8.15 -14.31
N ALA A 75 -27.54 -8.75 -15.06
CA ALA A 75 -28.11 -10.06 -14.73
C ALA A 75 -27.07 -11.16 -14.61
N ASP A 76 -26.11 -11.21 -15.54
CA ASP A 76 -25.02 -12.18 -15.52
C ASP A 76 -24.11 -11.99 -14.30
N MET A 77 -23.84 -10.73 -13.94
CA MET A 77 -23.07 -10.42 -12.73
C MET A 77 -23.83 -10.84 -11.46
N GLN A 78 -25.14 -10.60 -11.39
CA GLN A 78 -25.95 -11.04 -10.26
C GLN A 78 -25.95 -12.58 -10.15
N THR A 79 -26.07 -13.29 -11.28
CA THR A 79 -25.97 -14.76 -11.32
C THR A 79 -24.60 -15.26 -10.84
N PHE A 80 -23.52 -14.65 -11.31
CA PHE A 80 -22.17 -14.97 -10.83
C PHE A 80 -22.00 -14.74 -9.32
N LEU A 81 -22.63 -13.70 -8.78
CA LEU A 81 -22.54 -13.35 -7.37
C LEU A 81 -23.45 -14.20 -6.46
N GLU A 82 -24.35 -15.02 -6.99
CA GLU A 82 -25.22 -15.88 -6.16
C GLU A 82 -24.42 -16.82 -5.27
N LYS A 83 -23.40 -17.51 -5.81
CA LYS A 83 -22.56 -18.42 -5.04
C LYS A 83 -21.69 -17.69 -4.01
N PRO A 84 -20.97 -16.58 -4.33
CA PRO A 84 -20.30 -15.76 -3.34
C PRO A 84 -21.22 -15.22 -2.22
N LYS A 85 -22.43 -14.76 -2.59
CA LYS A 85 -23.44 -14.31 -1.60
C LYS A 85 -23.91 -15.45 -0.71
N ALA A 86 -24.16 -16.63 -1.29
CA ALA A 86 -24.54 -17.83 -0.55
C ALA A 86 -23.40 -18.30 0.38
N ALA A 87 -22.15 -18.31 -0.11
CA ALA A 87 -20.98 -18.64 0.69
C ALA A 87 -20.77 -17.66 1.87
N LEU A 88 -21.00 -16.36 1.63
CA LEU A 88 -20.97 -15.35 2.70
C LEU A 88 -22.10 -15.61 3.73
N LYS A 89 -23.31 -15.87 3.28
CA LYS A 89 -24.45 -16.21 4.17
C LYS A 89 -24.16 -17.48 4.96
N GLU A 90 -23.59 -18.51 4.32
CA GLU A 90 -23.19 -19.75 4.98
C GLU A 90 -22.06 -19.50 6.00
N ALA A 91 -21.05 -18.69 5.65
CA ALA A 91 -19.98 -18.33 6.58
C ALA A 91 -20.53 -17.58 7.80
N ILE A 92 -21.45 -16.65 7.60
CA ILE A 92 -22.15 -15.94 8.67
C ILE A 92 -23.03 -16.93 9.47
N SER A 93 -23.73 -17.86 8.82
CA SER A 93 -24.52 -18.89 9.49
C SER A 93 -23.63 -19.80 10.35
N LYS A 94 -22.52 -20.29 9.79
CA LYS A 94 -21.52 -21.09 10.53
C LYS A 94 -20.92 -20.33 11.70
N LEU A 95 -20.63 -19.04 11.52
CA LEU A 95 -20.19 -18.16 12.58
C LEU A 95 -21.28 -18.04 13.66
N ASN A 96 -22.53 -17.81 13.29
CA ASN A 96 -23.66 -17.79 14.19
C ASN A 96 -23.83 -19.12 14.93
N GLU A 97 -23.77 -20.26 14.20
CA GLU A 97 -23.86 -21.60 14.81
C GLU A 97 -22.69 -21.86 15.78
N THR A 98 -21.48 -21.42 15.43
CA THR A 98 -20.32 -21.53 16.31
C THR A 98 -20.51 -20.69 17.56
N ILE A 99 -20.98 -19.46 17.39
CA ILE A 99 -21.27 -18.55 18.49
C ILE A 99 -22.45 -19.07 19.33
N LYS A 100 -23.53 -19.57 18.71
CA LYS A 100 -24.71 -20.14 19.38
C LYS A 100 -24.41 -21.42 20.19
N LYS A 101 -23.38 -22.19 19.81
CA LYS A 101 -22.91 -23.36 20.60
C LYS A 101 -22.19 -22.99 21.87
N GLU A 102 -21.74 -21.76 21.97
CA GLU A 102 -21.12 -21.24 23.16
C GLU A 102 -22.21 -20.85 24.19
N GLU A 103 -22.06 -21.26 25.43
CA GLU A 103 -23.03 -21.03 26.48
C GLU A 103 -23.35 -19.53 26.66
N GLY A 104 -24.61 -19.16 26.55
CA GLY A 104 -25.08 -17.77 26.63
C GLY A 104 -25.20 -17.02 25.31
N PHE A 105 -24.85 -17.64 24.19
CA PHE A 105 -25.02 -17.05 22.86
C PHE A 105 -26.13 -17.69 22.01
N GLU A 106 -27.03 -18.47 22.63
CA GLU A 106 -28.06 -19.25 21.92
C GLU A 106 -29.00 -18.40 21.06
N ASN A 107 -29.21 -17.14 21.45
CA ASN A 107 -30.06 -16.17 20.74
C ASN A 107 -29.28 -15.15 19.91
N PHE A 108 -27.94 -15.32 19.81
CA PHE A 108 -27.14 -14.41 18.98
C PHE A 108 -27.39 -14.68 17.50
N GLU A 109 -27.69 -13.64 16.73
CA GLU A 109 -27.84 -13.72 15.29
C GLU A 109 -27.20 -12.52 14.61
N LEU A 110 -26.09 -12.76 13.93
CA LEU A 110 -25.50 -11.83 13.00
C LEU A 110 -26.18 -12.03 11.65
N SER A 111 -26.89 -11.05 11.15
CA SER A 111 -27.53 -11.11 9.85
C SER A 111 -26.72 -10.30 8.83
N ALA A 112 -26.41 -10.92 7.67
CA ALA A 112 -25.82 -10.19 6.56
C ALA A 112 -26.71 -9.01 6.13
N ASP A 113 -28.01 -9.21 6.15
CA ASP A 113 -28.99 -8.19 5.78
C ASP A 113 -29.03 -7.07 6.83
N ALA A 114 -28.85 -7.33 8.13
CA ALA A 114 -28.74 -6.31 9.17
C ALA A 114 -27.46 -5.47 9.01
N LEU A 115 -26.38 -6.09 8.54
CA LEU A 115 -25.13 -5.38 8.26
C LEU A 115 -25.22 -4.48 7.03
N THR A 116 -26.00 -4.87 6.02
CA THR A 116 -26.12 -4.19 4.74
C THR A 116 -27.38 -3.31 4.62
N ALA A 117 -28.42 -3.55 5.41
CA ALA A 117 -29.68 -2.81 5.39
C ALA A 117 -29.66 -1.53 6.24
N GLY A 118 -28.56 -1.25 6.91
CA GLY A 118 -28.44 -0.08 7.77
C GLY A 118 -28.55 1.22 6.98
N LYS A 119 -29.52 2.07 7.35
CA LYS A 119 -29.70 3.39 6.78
C LYS A 119 -28.94 4.39 7.63
N TYR A 120 -27.89 4.98 7.05
CA TYR A 120 -26.98 5.87 7.77
C TYR A 120 -26.94 7.25 7.10
N GLY A 121 -26.92 8.28 7.92
CA GLY A 121 -26.63 9.62 7.49
C GLY A 121 -25.12 9.84 7.47
N ARG A 122 -24.67 10.59 8.42
CA ARG A 122 -23.26 10.93 8.59
C ARG A 122 -22.49 9.76 9.18
N ILE A 123 -21.29 9.52 8.61
CA ILE A 123 -20.30 8.57 9.15
C ILE A 123 -18.98 9.30 9.25
N PHE A 124 -18.27 9.13 10.36
CA PHE A 124 -16.91 9.61 10.49
C PHE A 124 -16.04 8.69 11.34
N PHE A 125 -14.75 8.76 11.07
CA PHE A 125 -13.68 8.17 11.84
C PHE A 125 -12.60 9.23 12.04
N ALA A 126 -12.18 9.49 13.28
CA ALA A 126 -11.20 10.52 13.55
C ALA A 126 -10.16 10.10 14.60
N LEU A 127 -8.95 10.62 14.42
CA LEU A 127 -7.87 10.61 15.39
C LEU A 127 -7.66 12.05 15.87
N THR A 128 -8.26 12.37 17.02
CA THR A 128 -8.25 13.74 17.54
C THR A 128 -6.91 14.14 18.14
N HIS A 129 -6.23 13.21 18.82
CA HIS A 129 -4.92 13.42 19.42
C HIS A 129 -4.18 12.09 19.59
N VAL A 130 -2.88 12.18 19.83
CA VAL A 130 -2.02 11.10 20.32
C VAL A 130 -1.16 11.71 21.41
N SER A 131 -1.29 11.20 22.63
CA SER A 131 -0.42 11.52 23.75
C SER A 131 0.50 10.33 24.00
N LEU A 132 1.81 10.58 23.99
CA LEU A 132 2.81 9.56 24.31
C LEU A 132 2.76 9.25 25.81
N PRO A 133 3.19 8.03 26.22
CA PRO A 133 3.20 7.67 27.63
C PRO A 133 4.19 8.56 28.41
N ASP A 134 3.80 8.97 29.61
CA ASP A 134 4.69 9.60 30.57
C ASP A 134 5.04 8.61 31.69
N PHE A 135 6.14 7.90 31.47
CA PHE A 135 6.58 6.85 32.40
C PHE A 135 7.01 7.40 33.76
N GLN A 136 7.41 8.69 33.85
CA GLN A 136 7.82 9.30 35.10
C GLN A 136 6.62 9.55 36.02
N ASN A 137 5.48 9.89 35.43
CA ASN A 137 4.24 10.16 36.15
C ASN A 137 3.25 8.98 36.12
N GLY A 138 3.63 7.84 35.53
CA GLY A 138 2.77 6.66 35.42
C GLY A 138 1.56 6.85 34.52
N VAL A 139 1.63 7.79 33.55
CA VAL A 139 0.54 8.08 32.62
C VAL A 139 0.75 7.23 31.36
N GLY A 140 -0.21 6.38 31.06
CA GLY A 140 -0.23 5.60 29.82
C GLY A 140 -0.49 6.47 28.58
N PRO A 141 -0.28 5.91 27.36
CA PRO A 141 -0.60 6.61 26.12
C PRO A 141 -2.12 6.85 26.00
N ASP A 142 -2.51 8.04 25.51
CA ASP A 142 -3.90 8.33 25.14
C ASP A 142 -4.01 8.55 23.62
N VAL A 143 -4.76 7.67 22.96
CA VAL A 143 -4.99 7.72 21.50
C VAL A 143 -6.44 8.10 21.27
N GLY A 144 -6.67 9.33 20.87
CA GLY A 144 -7.97 9.95 20.71
C GLY A 144 -8.75 9.45 19.49
N LEU A 145 -8.94 8.12 19.39
CA LEU A 145 -9.72 7.48 18.35
C LEU A 145 -11.21 7.59 18.67
N ILE A 146 -11.98 8.06 17.69
CA ILE A 146 -13.44 8.18 17.79
C ILE A 146 -14.10 7.88 16.45
N VAL A 147 -15.20 7.12 16.51
CA VAL A 147 -16.06 6.79 15.39
C VAL A 147 -17.46 7.33 15.69
N GLY A 148 -18.09 7.95 14.71
CA GLY A 148 -19.47 8.40 14.80
C GLY A 148 -20.28 7.89 13.63
N VAL A 149 -21.46 7.37 13.93
CA VAL A 149 -22.42 6.87 12.94
C VAL A 149 -23.78 7.42 13.25
N GLU A 150 -24.34 8.19 12.34
CA GLU A 150 -25.71 8.72 12.43
C GLU A 150 -26.69 7.68 11.88
N GLY A 151 -27.42 7.00 12.78
CA GLY A 151 -28.45 6.06 12.39
C GLY A 151 -29.72 6.78 11.95
N ARG A 152 -30.32 6.31 10.87
CA ARG A 152 -31.65 6.71 10.40
C ARG A 152 -32.68 5.64 10.75
N GLU A 153 -33.95 5.85 10.36
CA GLU A 153 -35.02 4.88 10.66
C GLU A 153 -34.66 3.46 10.14
N GLY A 154 -34.70 2.48 11.05
CA GLY A 154 -34.32 1.09 10.78
C GLY A 154 -32.82 0.78 10.96
N ALA A 155 -31.99 1.76 11.30
CA ALA A 155 -30.58 1.49 11.60
C ALA A 155 -30.42 0.68 12.90
N PRO A 156 -29.48 -0.27 12.96
CA PRO A 156 -29.24 -1.06 14.14
C PRO A 156 -28.67 -0.22 15.30
N ASP A 157 -29.03 -0.59 16.50
CA ASP A 157 -28.43 -0.05 17.71
C ASP A 157 -27.10 -0.77 17.99
N TRP A 158 -26.01 -0.23 17.47
CA TRP A 158 -24.67 -0.80 17.63
C TRP A 158 -24.25 -0.88 19.10
N SER A 159 -24.65 0.10 19.93
CA SER A 159 -24.32 0.08 21.36
C SER A 159 -25.00 -1.07 22.07
N ALA A 160 -26.26 -1.36 21.74
CA ALA A 160 -26.98 -2.49 22.29
C ALA A 160 -26.37 -3.82 21.84
N MET A 161 -25.97 -3.94 20.59
CA MET A 161 -25.30 -5.14 20.06
C MET A 161 -23.97 -5.43 20.77
N VAL A 162 -23.12 -4.41 20.96
CA VAL A 162 -21.82 -4.58 21.64
C VAL A 162 -22.03 -4.90 23.14
N LYS A 163 -22.99 -4.26 23.80
CA LYS A 163 -23.34 -4.58 25.19
C LYS A 163 -23.81 -6.03 25.35
N ASP A 164 -24.65 -6.50 24.45
CA ASP A 164 -25.11 -7.90 24.43
C ASP A 164 -23.94 -8.87 24.19
N LEU A 165 -23.08 -8.59 23.22
CA LEU A 165 -21.88 -9.39 22.94
C LEU A 165 -20.97 -9.52 24.19
N ILE A 166 -20.70 -8.42 24.88
CA ILE A 166 -19.86 -8.43 26.09
C ILE A 166 -20.55 -9.17 27.23
N SER A 167 -21.85 -8.95 27.41
CA SER A 167 -22.63 -9.67 28.44
C SER A 167 -22.56 -11.20 28.26
N ARG A 168 -22.58 -11.65 27.01
CA ARG A 168 -22.45 -13.07 26.66
C ARG A 168 -21.03 -13.58 26.86
N SER A 169 -20.02 -12.79 26.42
CA SER A 169 -18.60 -13.12 26.63
C SER A 169 -18.23 -13.30 28.09
N ASN A 170 -18.86 -12.53 29.00
CA ASN A 170 -18.66 -12.65 30.44
C ASN A 170 -19.07 -14.02 30.97
N LYS A 171 -20.22 -14.56 30.51
CA LYS A 171 -20.70 -15.87 30.92
C LYS A 171 -19.73 -17.00 30.63
N GLN A 172 -18.99 -16.86 29.50
CA GLN A 172 -18.00 -17.85 29.07
C GLN A 172 -16.66 -17.74 29.77
N SER A 173 -16.17 -16.50 29.96
CA SER A 173 -14.81 -16.26 30.43
C SER A 173 -14.71 -16.18 31.95
N GLY A 174 -15.84 -16.17 32.64
CA GLY A 174 -15.90 -15.89 34.11
C GLY A 174 -15.44 -14.46 34.43
N GLN A 175 -15.37 -13.57 33.44
CA GLN A 175 -15.08 -12.15 33.64
C GLN A 175 -16.37 -11.39 33.97
N SER A 176 -16.23 -10.25 34.62
CA SER A 176 -17.36 -9.38 34.95
C SER A 176 -17.22 -8.02 34.25
N LEU A 177 -17.09 -8.05 32.92
CA LEU A 177 -17.06 -6.82 32.12
C LEU A 177 -18.49 -6.28 32.01
N THR A 178 -18.74 -5.05 32.46
CA THR A 178 -20.06 -4.42 32.39
C THR A 178 -19.98 -3.00 31.91
N PHE A 179 -20.97 -2.58 31.10
CA PHE A 179 -21.10 -1.16 30.77
C PHE A 179 -21.82 -0.46 31.91
N ALA A 180 -21.21 0.60 32.41
CA ALA A 180 -21.82 1.48 33.41
C ALA A 180 -21.82 2.92 32.91
N PRO A 181 -22.88 3.71 33.16
CA PRO A 181 -22.93 5.12 32.83
C PRO A 181 -21.90 5.89 33.68
N VAL A 182 -21.14 6.74 33.00
CA VAL A 182 -20.22 7.70 33.61
C VAL A 182 -20.72 9.08 33.28
N THR A 183 -20.87 9.93 34.31
CA THR A 183 -21.27 11.34 34.12
C THR A 183 -20.15 12.24 34.62
N GLU A 184 -19.66 13.13 33.79
CA GLU A 184 -18.60 14.08 34.13
C GLU A 184 -18.81 15.39 33.40
N GLY A 185 -18.82 16.48 34.11
CA GLY A 185 -19.03 17.82 33.52
C GLY A 185 -20.37 17.99 32.81
N GLY A 186 -21.42 17.27 33.20
CA GLY A 186 -22.73 17.28 32.54
C GLY A 186 -22.83 16.39 31.31
N LEU A 187 -21.75 15.74 30.92
CA LEU A 187 -21.72 14.79 29.79
C LEU A 187 -21.87 13.36 30.32
N THR A 188 -22.67 12.53 29.64
CA THR A 188 -22.89 11.14 30.03
C THR A 188 -22.54 10.21 28.86
N TRP A 189 -21.77 9.16 29.18
CA TRP A 189 -21.43 8.06 28.24
C TRP A 189 -21.39 6.73 29.02
N ASP A 190 -21.50 5.63 28.32
CA ASP A 190 -21.28 4.31 28.86
C ASP A 190 -19.82 3.92 28.74
N ALA A 191 -19.21 3.45 29.81
CA ALA A 191 -17.84 2.94 29.84
C ALA A 191 -17.80 1.48 30.23
N LEU A 192 -17.00 0.68 29.55
CA LEU A 192 -16.76 -0.72 29.87
C LEU A 192 -15.89 -0.80 31.13
N GLN A 193 -16.45 -1.38 32.19
CA GLN A 193 -15.81 -1.63 33.50
C GLN A 193 -15.20 -3.03 33.53
N GLY A 194 -14.20 -3.23 34.41
CA GLY A 194 -13.55 -4.54 34.57
C GLY A 194 -12.41 -4.82 33.61
N LEU A 195 -12.03 -3.86 32.77
CA LEU A 195 -10.83 -3.94 31.97
C LEU A 195 -9.57 -3.87 32.84
N PRO A 196 -8.44 -4.49 32.43
CA PRO A 196 -7.15 -4.26 33.04
C PRO A 196 -6.81 -2.77 33.10
N PRO A 197 -6.07 -2.29 34.11
CA PRO A 197 -5.76 -0.87 34.29
C PRO A 197 -4.97 -0.24 33.12
N ASP A 198 -4.24 -1.06 32.38
CA ASP A 198 -3.44 -0.69 31.23
C ASP A 198 -4.17 -0.83 29.87
N ALA A 199 -5.42 -1.29 29.91
CA ALA A 199 -6.23 -1.42 28.70
C ALA A 199 -6.88 -0.07 28.32
N PRO A 200 -6.94 0.28 27.02
CA PRO A 200 -7.68 1.46 26.61
C PRO A 200 -9.17 1.32 26.97
N PRO A 201 -9.83 2.40 27.39
CA PRO A 201 -11.26 2.36 27.68
C PRO A 201 -12.07 2.07 26.42
N LEU A 202 -13.20 1.39 26.56
CA LEU A 202 -14.20 1.27 25.49
C LEU A 202 -15.44 2.07 25.90
N LEU A 203 -15.75 3.11 25.17
CA LEU A 203 -16.74 4.12 25.51
C LEU A 203 -17.80 4.22 24.42
N PHE A 204 -19.07 4.39 24.85
CA PHE A 204 -20.22 4.60 23.97
C PHE A 204 -21.03 5.82 24.43
N ALA A 205 -21.51 6.60 23.47
CA ALA A 205 -22.49 7.65 23.72
C ALA A 205 -23.52 7.73 22.59
N LYS A 206 -24.70 8.22 22.91
CA LYS A 206 -25.73 8.57 21.92
C LYS A 206 -26.10 10.03 22.07
N VAL A 207 -26.13 10.74 20.98
CA VAL A 207 -26.52 12.15 20.92
C VAL A 207 -27.22 12.45 19.60
N GLY A 208 -28.49 12.86 19.66
CA GLY A 208 -29.24 13.30 18.48
C GLY A 208 -29.21 12.31 17.31
N GLY A 209 -29.47 11.04 17.52
CA GLY A 209 -29.41 9.99 16.48
C GLY A 209 -28.02 9.48 16.14
N MET A 210 -26.95 10.15 16.58
CA MET A 210 -25.57 9.74 16.38
C MET A 210 -25.12 8.77 17.49
N GLN A 211 -24.50 7.68 17.11
CA GLN A 211 -23.84 6.73 17.97
C GLN A 211 -22.32 6.99 17.91
N LEU A 212 -21.70 7.24 19.06
CA LEU A 212 -20.28 7.53 19.21
C LEU A 212 -19.58 6.37 19.91
N PHE A 213 -18.43 6.00 19.40
CA PHE A 213 -17.54 4.97 19.96
C PHE A 213 -16.15 5.56 20.11
N SER A 214 -15.51 5.37 21.27
CA SER A 214 -14.15 5.89 21.46
C SER A 214 -13.31 4.97 22.36
N LEU A 215 -11.98 5.02 22.13
CA LEU A 215 -10.95 4.42 22.98
C LEU A 215 -10.27 5.46 23.88
N SER A 216 -10.79 6.68 23.94
CA SER A 216 -10.23 7.80 24.70
C SER A 216 -11.36 8.59 25.37
N THR A 217 -11.23 8.77 26.68
CA THR A 217 -12.15 9.61 27.45
C THR A 217 -12.04 11.07 27.01
N THR A 218 -10.84 11.55 26.71
CA THR A 218 -10.58 12.92 26.22
C THR A 218 -11.29 13.16 24.88
N ALA A 219 -11.19 12.22 23.95
CA ALA A 219 -11.85 12.31 22.65
C ALA A 219 -13.37 12.25 22.80
N MET A 220 -13.90 11.31 23.61
CA MET A 220 -15.33 11.19 23.87
C MET A 220 -15.92 12.48 24.45
N LYS A 221 -15.34 13.01 25.52
CA LYS A 221 -15.79 14.27 26.14
C LYS A 221 -15.77 15.41 25.14
N SER A 222 -14.68 15.54 24.38
CA SER A 222 -14.48 16.61 23.41
C SER A 222 -15.55 16.63 22.32
N VAL A 223 -15.83 15.48 21.71
CA VAL A 223 -16.80 15.35 20.61
C VAL A 223 -18.24 15.41 21.15
N LEU A 224 -18.53 14.74 22.28
CA LEU A 224 -19.85 14.73 22.89
C LEU A 224 -20.30 16.14 23.33
N ALA A 225 -19.41 16.94 23.93
CA ALA A 225 -19.69 18.32 24.30
C ALA A 225 -20.08 19.16 23.08
N ARG A 226 -19.34 19.04 21.97
CA ARG A 226 -19.65 19.76 20.73
C ARG A 226 -20.96 19.29 20.09
N ALA A 227 -21.21 17.99 20.12
CA ALA A 227 -22.47 17.45 19.61
C ALA A 227 -23.69 17.93 20.39
N GLN A 228 -23.52 18.29 21.69
CA GLN A 228 -24.55 18.87 22.55
C GLN A 228 -24.55 20.41 22.50
N GLY A 229 -23.72 21.04 21.67
CA GLY A 229 -23.63 22.51 21.59
C GLY A 229 -22.92 23.19 22.77
N ALA A 230 -22.25 22.41 23.65
CA ALA A 230 -21.54 22.91 24.84
C ALA A 230 -20.01 23.00 24.65
N GLY A 231 -19.49 22.69 23.48
CA GLY A 231 -18.06 22.73 23.17
C GLY A 231 -17.56 24.15 22.90
N ASP A 232 -16.22 24.32 23.01
CA ASP A 232 -15.55 25.54 22.58
C ASP A 232 -15.67 25.71 21.07
N ALA A 233 -16.44 26.71 20.64
CA ALA A 233 -16.74 26.99 19.23
C ALA A 233 -15.51 27.46 18.43
N GLU A 234 -14.49 28.01 19.12
CA GLU A 234 -13.26 28.47 18.48
C GLU A 234 -12.26 27.30 18.28
N ASN A 235 -12.31 26.31 19.15
CA ASN A 235 -11.45 25.14 19.11
C ASN A 235 -12.07 24.00 18.28
N VAL A 236 -12.43 24.26 17.05
CA VAL A 236 -13.01 23.26 16.11
C VAL A 236 -12.12 23.08 14.90
N LEU A 237 -12.16 21.91 14.28
CA LEU A 237 -11.36 21.57 13.10
C LEU A 237 -11.64 22.52 11.93
N ALA A 238 -12.88 22.99 11.79
CA ALA A 238 -13.25 24.02 10.82
C ALA A 238 -12.39 25.30 10.89
N ASN A 239 -11.84 25.63 12.09
CA ASN A 239 -10.98 26.78 12.32
C ASN A 239 -9.47 26.41 12.22
N ASN A 240 -9.12 25.21 11.79
CA ASN A 240 -7.75 24.83 11.49
C ASN A 240 -7.37 25.30 10.09
N ALA A 241 -6.32 26.14 9.97
CA ALA A 241 -5.92 26.73 8.70
C ALA A 241 -5.56 25.68 7.63
N ASN A 242 -4.86 24.60 8.02
CA ASN A 242 -4.49 23.53 7.10
C ASN A 242 -5.72 22.75 6.60
N TYR A 243 -6.72 22.52 7.46
CA TYR A 243 -7.96 21.88 7.11
C TYR A 243 -8.80 22.77 6.19
N SER A 244 -8.96 24.05 6.55
CA SER A 244 -9.75 25.01 5.74
C SER A 244 -9.16 25.17 4.34
N ALA A 245 -7.82 25.31 4.23
CA ALA A 245 -7.14 25.38 2.95
C ALA A 245 -7.36 24.11 2.11
N ALA A 246 -7.27 22.92 2.72
CA ALA A 246 -7.54 21.67 2.05
C ALA A 246 -9.00 21.57 1.57
N ARG A 247 -9.98 21.94 2.42
CA ARG A 247 -11.41 21.93 2.06
C ARG A 247 -11.74 22.88 0.92
N GLU A 248 -11.10 24.06 0.88
CA GLU A 248 -11.24 25.00 -0.23
C GLU A 248 -10.79 24.40 -1.56
N GLN A 249 -9.66 23.69 -1.57
CA GLN A 249 -9.11 23.06 -2.77
C GLN A 249 -9.90 21.81 -3.20
N LEU A 250 -10.42 21.06 -2.25
CA LEU A 250 -11.24 19.89 -2.57
C LEU A 250 -12.63 20.26 -3.10
N ALA A 251 -13.22 21.38 -2.66
CA ALA A 251 -14.40 22.06 -3.19
C ALA A 251 -15.68 21.22 -3.43
N PHE A 252 -15.87 20.08 -2.74
CA PHE A 252 -17.09 19.29 -2.79
C PHE A 252 -17.99 19.60 -1.57
N ASN A 253 -19.13 20.21 -1.76
CA ASN A 253 -19.96 20.75 -0.69
C ASN A 253 -21.39 20.18 -0.64
N GLY A 254 -21.72 19.15 -1.46
CA GLY A 254 -23.10 18.67 -1.64
C GLY A 254 -23.57 17.64 -0.60
N GLY A 255 -22.70 17.16 0.28
CA GLY A 255 -22.98 16.04 1.19
C GLY A 255 -22.90 14.66 0.55
N ASP A 256 -22.77 14.58 -0.77
CA ASP A 256 -22.66 13.39 -1.61
C ASP A 256 -21.20 13.07 -1.96
N SER A 257 -20.30 13.36 -1.05
CA SER A 257 -18.86 13.15 -1.21
C SER A 257 -18.24 12.50 0.02
N VAL A 258 -17.15 11.76 -0.24
CA VAL A 258 -16.28 11.19 0.78
C VAL A 258 -15.09 12.11 0.98
N HIS A 259 -14.72 12.35 2.21
CA HIS A 259 -13.59 13.20 2.57
C HIS A 259 -12.62 12.50 3.49
N PHE A 260 -11.35 12.78 3.28
CA PHE A 260 -10.25 12.32 4.09
C PHE A 260 -9.29 13.48 4.29
N PHE A 261 -8.81 13.67 5.52
CA PHE A 261 -7.85 14.71 5.85
C PHE A 261 -6.84 14.20 6.88
N VAL A 262 -5.57 14.51 6.62
CA VAL A 262 -4.45 14.33 7.56
C VAL A 262 -3.82 15.69 7.80
N ASN A 263 -3.72 16.09 9.06
CA ASN A 263 -2.88 17.19 9.47
C ASN A 263 -1.43 16.69 9.50
N ALA A 264 -0.73 16.84 8.37
CA ALA A 264 0.61 16.31 8.18
C ALA A 264 1.62 16.92 9.14
N GLU A 265 1.49 18.22 9.42
CA GLU A 265 2.35 18.93 10.38
C GLU A 265 2.30 18.29 11.78
N LEU A 266 1.08 18.02 12.28
CA LEU A 266 0.91 17.36 13.58
C LEU A 266 1.31 15.88 13.55
N ALA A 267 1.07 15.18 12.44
CA ALA A 267 1.45 13.79 12.29
C ALA A 267 2.97 13.62 12.31
N ILE A 268 3.70 14.44 11.56
CA ILE A 268 5.17 14.46 11.51
C ILE A 268 5.75 14.80 12.89
N LYS A 269 5.20 15.82 13.56
CA LYS A 269 5.62 16.19 14.92
C LYS A 269 5.45 15.01 15.90
N THR A 270 4.29 14.35 15.90
CA THR A 270 4.03 13.20 16.77
C THR A 270 4.97 12.04 16.45
N ALA A 271 5.23 11.76 15.16
CA ALA A 271 6.17 10.73 14.75
C ALA A 271 7.61 11.05 15.22
N ALA A 272 8.04 12.31 15.08
CA ALA A 272 9.34 12.76 15.56
C ALA A 272 9.50 12.59 17.09
N GLU A 273 8.48 13.00 17.85
CA GLU A 273 8.45 12.83 19.31
C GLU A 273 8.53 11.34 19.70
N GLY A 274 7.80 10.47 19.00
CA GLY A 274 7.84 9.01 19.20
C GLY A 274 9.22 8.40 18.90
N ILE A 275 9.85 8.82 17.79
CA ILE A 275 11.21 8.38 17.43
C ILE A 275 12.22 8.83 18.49
N LYS A 276 12.17 10.10 18.92
CA LYS A 276 13.05 10.65 19.97
C LYS A 276 12.91 9.88 21.28
N MET A 277 11.67 9.60 21.72
CA MET A 277 11.42 8.78 22.90
C MET A 277 12.03 7.38 22.75
N GLY A 278 11.88 6.74 21.58
CA GLY A 278 12.49 5.44 21.29
C GLY A 278 14.02 5.45 21.40
N LEU A 279 14.66 6.50 20.85
CA LEU A 279 16.12 6.69 20.95
C LEU A 279 16.57 6.93 22.41
N GLU A 280 15.84 7.72 23.18
CA GLU A 280 16.13 7.94 24.61
C GLU A 280 16.05 6.63 25.40
N MET A 281 15.00 5.84 25.17
CA MET A 281 14.80 4.53 25.83
C MET A 281 15.85 3.51 25.39
N GLY A 282 16.33 3.58 24.15
CA GLY A 282 17.40 2.75 23.60
C GLY A 282 18.81 3.18 24.06
N GLY A 283 18.96 4.30 24.77
CA GLY A 283 20.26 4.83 25.19
C GLY A 283 21.01 5.59 24.09
N GLU A 284 20.35 5.92 22.98
CA GLU A 284 20.93 6.58 21.81
C GLU A 284 20.66 8.11 21.81
N ALA A 285 20.73 8.75 22.96
CA ALA A 285 20.42 10.17 23.12
C ALA A 285 21.29 11.09 22.24
N GLN A 286 22.49 10.67 21.82
CA GLN A 286 23.33 11.39 20.87
C GLN A 286 22.68 11.53 19.48
N SER A 287 21.76 10.64 19.11
CA SER A 287 21.08 10.63 17.81
C SER A 287 19.82 11.52 17.76
N LEU A 288 19.39 12.08 18.90
CA LEU A 288 18.18 12.92 18.98
C LEU A 288 18.21 14.13 18.03
N PRO A 289 19.33 14.89 17.89
CA PRO A 289 19.38 16.03 16.97
C PRO A 289 19.24 15.63 15.50
N LEU A 290 19.60 14.38 15.16
CA LEU A 290 19.50 13.89 13.78
C LEU A 290 18.05 13.79 13.32
N VAL A 291 17.10 13.50 14.21
CA VAL A 291 15.68 13.37 13.87
C VAL A 291 15.15 14.64 13.23
N ASP A 292 15.36 15.79 13.89
CA ASP A 292 14.91 17.08 13.37
C ASP A 292 15.65 17.47 12.09
N THR A 293 16.96 17.15 12.04
CA THR A 293 17.80 17.41 10.87
C THR A 293 17.32 16.62 9.65
N PHE A 294 16.98 15.34 9.80
CA PHE A 294 16.42 14.52 8.72
C PHE A 294 15.04 15.02 8.26
N ILE A 295 14.17 15.40 9.19
CA ILE A 295 12.86 15.97 8.88
C ILE A 295 13.01 17.25 8.05
N ASP A 296 13.94 18.12 8.42
CA ASP A 296 14.21 19.36 7.67
C ASP A 296 14.80 19.10 6.29
N LYS A 297 15.83 18.22 6.19
CA LYS A 297 16.46 17.86 4.91
C LYS A 297 15.51 17.15 3.95
N LEU A 298 14.62 16.33 4.46
CA LEU A 298 13.56 15.70 3.67
C LEU A 298 12.47 16.69 3.24
N GLY A 299 12.46 17.91 3.80
CA GLY A 299 11.48 18.95 3.50
C GLY A 299 10.11 18.70 4.16
N LEU A 300 10.04 17.80 5.15
CA LEU A 300 8.78 17.43 5.79
C LEU A 300 8.19 18.56 6.64
N ASN A 301 9.00 19.49 7.14
CA ASN A 301 8.53 20.66 7.89
C ASN A 301 7.64 21.59 7.06
N ALA A 302 7.81 21.60 5.74
CA ALA A 302 6.98 22.39 4.85
C ALA A 302 5.60 21.73 4.60
N LEU A 303 5.44 20.43 4.85
CA LEU A 303 4.21 19.70 4.61
C LEU A 303 3.15 20.01 5.69
N LYS A 304 2.01 20.54 5.30
CA LYS A 304 0.94 21.00 6.19
C LYS A 304 -0.25 20.04 6.26
N SER A 305 -0.68 19.54 5.09
CA SER A 305 -1.84 18.67 5.01
C SER A 305 -1.77 17.72 3.83
N ILE A 306 -2.42 16.57 3.98
CA ILE A 306 -2.79 15.69 2.87
C ILE A 306 -4.29 15.49 2.96
N ALA A 307 -5.00 15.72 1.87
CA ALA A 307 -6.43 15.55 1.86
C ALA A 307 -6.90 14.92 0.55
N PHE A 308 -8.03 14.24 0.62
CA PHE A 308 -8.64 13.54 -0.49
C PHE A 308 -10.15 13.76 -0.43
N ALA A 309 -10.78 13.87 -1.59
CA ALA A 309 -12.22 13.78 -1.70
C ALA A 309 -12.62 13.08 -3.00
N ASP A 310 -13.71 12.33 -2.94
CA ASP A 310 -14.36 11.71 -4.10
C ASP A 310 -15.82 12.10 -4.17
N HIS A 311 -16.26 12.42 -5.37
CA HIS A 311 -17.62 12.85 -5.66
C HIS A 311 -18.12 12.16 -6.94
N PRO A 312 -19.09 11.23 -6.84
CA PRO A 312 -19.76 10.67 -7.99
C PRO A 312 -20.66 11.72 -8.66
N GLU A 313 -20.39 12.04 -9.92
CA GLU A 313 -21.16 13.03 -10.67
C GLU A 313 -21.51 12.51 -12.07
N ASN A 314 -22.82 12.40 -12.40
CA ASN A 314 -23.31 12.03 -13.74
C ASN A 314 -22.65 10.76 -14.34
N GLY A 315 -22.40 9.76 -13.51
CA GLY A 315 -21.77 8.49 -13.93
C GLY A 315 -20.26 8.55 -14.07
N VAL A 316 -19.62 9.58 -13.55
CA VAL A 316 -18.17 9.77 -13.47
C VAL A 316 -17.78 9.95 -12.01
N SER A 317 -16.75 9.26 -11.55
CA SER A 317 -16.09 9.59 -10.29
C SER A 317 -15.16 10.77 -10.53
N HIS A 318 -15.32 11.83 -9.76
CA HIS A 318 -14.42 12.98 -9.71
C HIS A 318 -13.68 12.95 -8.38
N THR A 319 -12.41 12.66 -8.44
CA THR A 319 -11.52 12.55 -7.27
C THR A 319 -10.57 13.74 -7.23
N ARG A 320 -10.35 14.30 -6.04
CA ARG A 320 -9.36 15.34 -5.76
C ARG A 320 -8.42 14.91 -4.65
N VAL A 321 -7.13 15.14 -4.84
CA VAL A 321 -6.08 14.92 -3.83
C VAL A 321 -5.30 16.20 -3.65
N TRP A 322 -5.26 16.71 -2.44
CA TRP A 322 -4.52 17.90 -2.07
C TRP A 322 -3.33 17.57 -1.18
N VAL A 323 -2.17 18.14 -1.50
CA VAL A 323 -0.96 18.11 -0.66
C VAL A 323 -0.59 19.56 -0.35
N GLY A 324 -1.00 20.03 0.83
CA GLY A 324 -0.72 21.39 1.28
C GLY A 324 0.70 21.52 1.80
N HIS A 325 1.41 22.55 1.38
CA HIS A 325 2.74 22.90 1.88
C HIS A 325 2.87 24.43 2.07
N GLU A 326 3.83 24.85 2.89
CA GLU A 326 4.13 26.25 3.15
C GLU A 326 5.64 26.46 3.22
N GLY A 327 6.10 27.57 2.67
CA GLY A 327 7.52 27.93 2.63
C GLY A 327 8.27 27.32 1.44
N GLU A 328 9.59 27.28 1.55
CA GLU A 328 10.45 26.78 0.48
C GLU A 328 10.30 25.28 0.29
N ARG A 329 10.18 24.85 -0.95
CA ARG A 329 10.14 23.43 -1.32
C ARG A 329 11.56 22.87 -1.25
N LYS A 330 11.81 22.03 -0.24
CA LYS A 330 13.09 21.34 0.00
C LYS A 330 12.91 19.83 -0.06
N GLY A 331 14.02 19.12 -0.09
CA GLY A 331 14.05 17.66 -0.02
C GLY A 331 13.12 17.00 -1.06
N LEU A 332 12.23 16.16 -0.60
CA LEU A 332 11.29 15.44 -1.46
C LEU A 332 10.35 16.37 -2.25
N LEU A 333 9.94 17.50 -1.68
CA LEU A 333 9.07 18.47 -2.35
C LEU A 333 9.77 19.23 -3.48
N ALA A 334 11.11 19.27 -3.49
CA ALA A 334 11.91 19.94 -4.52
C ALA A 334 12.25 19.03 -5.71
N LEU A 335 11.93 17.74 -5.66
CA LEU A 335 12.26 16.78 -6.73
C LEU A 335 11.48 17.03 -8.03
N ALA A 336 10.27 17.58 -7.93
CA ALA A 336 9.51 18.01 -9.10
C ALA A 336 9.86 19.48 -9.42
N PRO A 337 10.32 19.79 -10.65
CA PRO A 337 10.60 21.17 -11.08
C PRO A 337 9.34 22.04 -11.10
N ASP A 338 9.52 23.36 -10.88
CA ASP A 338 8.45 24.35 -10.99
C ASP A 338 8.23 24.82 -12.42
N LYS A 339 8.08 23.87 -13.34
CA LYS A 339 7.82 24.14 -14.75
C LYS A 339 6.61 23.36 -15.22
N PRO A 340 5.81 23.89 -16.16
CA PRO A 340 4.73 23.12 -16.77
C PRO A 340 5.31 21.92 -17.51
N ILE A 341 4.55 20.80 -17.55
CA ILE A 341 4.92 19.65 -18.38
C ILE A 341 4.78 19.98 -19.87
N ASN A 342 5.59 19.32 -20.68
CA ASN A 342 5.52 19.44 -22.14
C ASN A 342 4.43 18.51 -22.71
N LEU A 343 3.29 19.06 -23.06
CA LEU A 343 2.18 18.31 -23.68
C LEU A 343 2.49 17.85 -25.12
N ASP A 344 3.52 18.37 -25.79
CA ASP A 344 3.93 17.90 -27.13
C ASP A 344 4.36 16.43 -27.13
N LEU A 345 4.75 15.91 -25.96
CA LEU A 345 5.04 14.48 -25.75
C LEU A 345 3.84 13.57 -26.04
N LEU A 346 2.60 14.09 -25.98
CA LEU A 346 1.41 13.35 -26.40
C LEU A 346 1.41 12.97 -27.87
N SER A 347 2.16 13.69 -28.71
CA SER A 347 2.33 13.34 -30.13
C SER A 347 2.99 11.97 -30.33
N MET A 348 3.73 11.49 -29.32
CA MET A 348 4.32 10.15 -29.32
C MET A 348 3.30 9.04 -29.04
N ALA A 349 2.15 9.37 -28.46
CA ALA A 349 1.07 8.43 -28.16
C ALA A 349 0.11 8.32 -29.36
N GLY A 350 -0.02 7.11 -29.93
CA GLY A 350 -0.95 6.83 -31.03
C GLY A 350 -2.37 6.54 -30.55
N ASP A 351 -3.28 6.36 -31.51
CA ASP A 351 -4.68 5.96 -31.26
C ASP A 351 -4.80 4.58 -30.58
N ASN A 352 -3.79 3.71 -30.75
CA ASN A 352 -3.71 2.41 -30.08
C ASN A 352 -3.03 2.47 -28.69
N THR A 353 -2.96 3.63 -28.06
CA THR A 353 -2.38 3.78 -26.72
C THR A 353 -3.37 3.34 -25.65
N ALA A 354 -2.95 2.46 -24.75
CA ALA A 354 -3.70 2.03 -23.57
C ALA A 354 -3.55 3.03 -22.42
N SER A 355 -2.34 3.55 -22.22
CA SER A 355 -2.12 4.61 -21.23
C SER A 355 -0.95 5.51 -21.62
N VAL A 356 -1.02 6.77 -21.21
CA VAL A 356 0.07 7.74 -21.31
C VAL A 356 0.13 8.54 -20.02
N SER A 357 1.34 8.68 -19.45
CA SER A 357 1.60 9.51 -18.29
C SER A 357 2.77 10.43 -18.58
N LEU A 358 2.60 11.71 -18.31
CA LEU A 358 3.62 12.75 -18.42
C LEU A 358 3.90 13.32 -17.04
N PHE A 359 5.15 13.39 -16.66
CA PHE A 359 5.56 13.90 -15.36
C PHE A 359 6.98 14.47 -15.40
N GLN A 360 7.31 15.22 -14.36
CA GLN A 360 8.65 15.80 -14.21
C GLN A 360 9.30 15.31 -12.91
N PHE A 361 10.60 15.04 -12.99
CA PHE A 361 11.38 14.57 -11.87
C PHE A 361 12.86 14.90 -12.07
N ASP A 362 13.50 15.48 -11.06
CA ASP A 362 14.93 15.82 -11.13
C ASP A 362 15.77 14.71 -10.47
N VAL A 363 16.33 13.83 -11.31
CA VAL A 363 17.12 12.68 -10.85
C VAL A 363 18.40 13.15 -10.13
N SER A 364 18.99 14.27 -10.57
CA SER A 364 20.20 14.80 -9.91
C SER A 364 19.92 15.32 -8.50
N LYS A 365 18.76 15.96 -8.28
CA LYS A 365 18.34 16.39 -6.95
C LYS A 365 18.05 15.20 -6.03
N LEU A 366 17.49 14.11 -6.55
CA LEU A 366 17.32 12.89 -5.74
C LEU A 366 18.67 12.34 -5.29
N TYR A 367 19.65 12.28 -6.19
CA TYR A 367 21.02 11.89 -5.83
C TYR A 367 21.60 12.81 -4.75
N ASP A 368 21.50 14.13 -4.95
CA ASP A 368 22.02 15.13 -4.01
C ASP A 368 21.36 14.98 -2.62
N LEU A 369 20.04 14.78 -2.58
CA LEU A 369 19.30 14.52 -1.34
C LEU A 369 19.79 13.24 -0.66
N ALA A 370 19.94 12.15 -1.40
CA ALA A 370 20.40 10.88 -0.85
C ALA A 370 21.81 11.02 -0.24
N MET A 371 22.74 11.67 -0.96
CA MET A 371 24.10 11.88 -0.51
C MET A 371 24.18 12.83 0.69
N ASP A 372 23.33 13.86 0.74
CA ASP A 372 23.24 14.77 1.88
C ASP A 372 22.68 14.07 3.15
N LEU A 373 21.74 13.14 2.98
CA LEU A 373 21.24 12.33 4.09
C LEU A 373 22.33 11.38 4.62
N VAL A 374 23.08 10.71 3.75
CA VAL A 374 24.21 9.84 4.14
C VAL A 374 25.25 10.67 4.91
N LYS A 375 25.62 11.83 4.39
CA LYS A 375 26.58 12.74 5.04
C LYS A 375 26.09 13.21 6.41
N THR A 376 24.79 13.43 6.54
CA THR A 376 24.18 13.86 7.81
C THR A 376 24.19 12.73 8.84
N ALA A 377 23.99 11.49 8.39
CA ALA A 377 24.05 10.33 9.26
C ALA A 377 25.48 10.07 9.75
N ASP A 378 26.45 10.04 8.83
CA ASP A 378 27.86 9.79 9.15
C ASP A 378 28.79 10.27 8.03
N GLU A 379 29.72 11.19 8.36
CA GLU A 379 30.70 11.76 7.43
C GLU A 379 31.70 10.71 6.93
N ALA A 380 32.03 9.70 7.75
CA ALA A 380 32.96 8.64 7.36
C ALA A 380 32.31 7.74 6.29
N THR A 381 31.10 7.31 6.51
CA THR A 381 30.27 6.56 5.52
C THR A 381 30.10 7.35 4.22
N TYR A 382 29.85 8.66 4.32
CA TYR A 382 29.76 9.52 3.13
C TYR A 382 31.05 9.49 2.31
N THR A 383 32.22 9.62 2.98
CA THR A 383 33.53 9.59 2.32
C THR A 383 33.77 8.25 1.65
N GLU A 384 33.42 7.14 2.31
CA GLU A 384 33.51 5.80 1.75
C GLU A 384 32.65 5.62 0.50
N VAL A 385 31.36 6.03 0.58
CA VAL A 385 30.43 5.97 -0.55
C VAL A 385 30.94 6.82 -1.73
N GLN A 386 31.49 8.00 -1.48
CA GLN A 386 32.10 8.82 -2.52
C GLN A 386 33.30 8.11 -3.16
N GLY A 387 34.14 7.47 -2.36
CA GLY A 387 35.26 6.66 -2.86
C GLY A 387 34.81 5.46 -3.73
N MET A 388 33.77 4.76 -3.28
CA MET A 388 33.16 3.67 -4.06
C MET A 388 32.59 4.17 -5.40
N LEU A 389 31.85 5.27 -5.39
CA LEU A 389 31.29 5.88 -6.60
C LEU A 389 32.34 6.36 -7.58
N ALA A 390 33.44 6.95 -7.09
CA ALA A 390 34.58 7.35 -7.92
C ALA A 390 35.30 6.13 -8.52
N GLY A 391 35.51 5.07 -7.72
CA GLY A 391 36.08 3.81 -8.20
C GLY A 391 35.22 3.15 -9.27
N PHE A 392 33.89 3.13 -9.06
CA PHE A 392 32.92 2.63 -10.03
C PHE A 392 32.92 3.49 -11.31
N GLY A 393 32.97 4.82 -11.20
CA GLY A 393 33.14 5.74 -12.31
C GLY A 393 34.41 5.50 -13.11
N GLY A 394 35.52 5.14 -12.43
CA GLY A 394 36.78 4.75 -13.06
C GLY A 394 36.64 3.44 -13.87
N GLN A 395 35.96 2.45 -13.33
CA GLN A 395 35.64 1.22 -14.06
C GLN A 395 34.77 1.47 -15.29
N LEU A 396 33.74 2.31 -15.15
CA LEU A 396 32.88 2.70 -16.25
C LEU A 396 33.58 3.48 -17.35
N SER A 397 34.53 4.34 -17.00
CA SER A 397 35.33 5.08 -18.00
C SER A 397 36.33 4.17 -18.72
N GLY A 398 36.83 3.15 -18.04
CA GLY A 398 38.00 2.35 -18.46
C GLY A 398 39.32 3.08 -18.23
N ASP A 399 39.29 4.25 -17.61
CA ASP A 399 40.46 5.05 -17.23
C ASP A 399 40.28 5.59 -15.80
N PRO A 400 40.93 5.00 -14.81
CA PRO A 400 40.80 5.45 -13.40
C PRO A 400 41.23 6.91 -13.19
N ALA A 401 42.05 7.48 -14.09
CA ALA A 401 42.47 8.87 -14.01
C ALA A 401 41.39 9.84 -14.51
N LYS A 402 40.36 9.33 -15.19
CA LYS A 402 39.22 10.11 -15.73
C LYS A 402 37.91 9.39 -15.40
N PRO A 403 37.56 9.25 -14.14
CA PRO A 403 36.31 8.58 -13.76
C PRO A 403 35.09 9.30 -14.33
N ILE A 404 34.07 8.54 -14.70
CA ILE A 404 32.75 9.10 -14.99
C ILE A 404 32.15 9.59 -13.69
N ASP A 405 31.72 10.85 -13.68
CA ASP A 405 30.99 11.43 -12.55
C ASP A 405 29.51 11.02 -12.65
N ILE A 406 29.10 10.10 -11.77
CA ILE A 406 27.73 9.53 -11.78
C ILE A 406 26.66 10.62 -11.71
N ARG A 407 26.90 11.65 -10.88
CA ARG A 407 25.97 12.77 -10.74
C ARG A 407 25.93 13.65 -12.00
N ASN A 408 27.09 14.12 -12.45
CA ASN A 408 27.16 15.15 -13.47
C ASN A 408 27.12 14.59 -14.91
N ASP A 409 27.68 13.40 -15.15
CA ASP A 409 27.72 12.78 -16.47
C ASP A 409 26.49 11.92 -16.75
N ILE A 410 25.78 11.42 -15.71
CA ILE A 410 24.59 10.57 -15.88
C ILE A 410 23.34 11.32 -15.43
N PHE A 411 23.16 11.50 -14.10
CA PHE A 411 21.89 11.98 -13.55
C PHE A 411 21.53 13.40 -13.98
N ALA A 412 22.49 14.31 -14.05
CA ALA A 412 22.26 15.68 -14.52
C ALA A 412 21.94 15.77 -16.02
N ASN A 413 22.19 14.70 -16.79
CA ASN A 413 21.91 14.63 -18.21
C ASN A 413 20.58 13.93 -18.56
N ILE A 414 19.83 13.42 -17.57
CA ILE A 414 18.53 12.75 -17.75
C ILE A 414 17.41 13.63 -17.16
N GLY A 415 16.38 13.86 -17.95
CA GLY A 415 15.20 14.62 -17.53
C GLY A 415 15.39 16.14 -17.62
N PRO A 416 14.50 16.93 -17.02
CA PRO A 416 13.50 16.52 -16.02
C PRO A 416 12.18 15.95 -16.56
N GLU A 417 11.92 15.99 -17.86
CA GLU A 417 10.67 15.54 -18.45
C GLU A 417 10.69 14.06 -18.79
N PHE A 418 9.63 13.39 -18.41
CA PHE A 418 9.42 11.96 -18.65
C PHE A 418 8.03 11.70 -19.23
N ALA A 419 7.97 10.69 -20.11
CA ALA A 419 6.71 10.09 -20.51
C ALA A 419 6.78 8.58 -20.38
N LEU A 420 5.68 7.98 -19.92
CA LEU A 420 5.43 6.56 -19.96
C LEU A 420 4.25 6.31 -20.88
N ILE A 421 4.47 5.59 -21.98
CA ILE A 421 3.45 5.30 -22.98
C ILE A 421 3.29 3.79 -23.07
N GLN A 422 2.08 3.30 -22.87
CA GLN A 422 1.76 1.90 -23.00
C GLN A 422 0.82 1.69 -24.18
N PRO A 423 1.30 1.16 -25.30
CA PRO A 423 0.43 0.78 -26.41
C PRO A 423 -0.45 -0.42 -26.04
N LYS A 424 -1.64 -0.52 -26.65
CA LYS A 424 -2.46 -1.73 -26.58
C LYS A 424 -1.70 -2.88 -27.23
N SER A 425 -1.52 -3.98 -26.51
CA SER A 425 -0.81 -5.16 -26.98
C SER A 425 -1.81 -6.24 -27.38
N ALA A 426 -1.55 -6.90 -28.52
CA ALA A 426 -2.32 -8.09 -28.89
C ALA A 426 -1.98 -9.30 -28.02
N ASN A 427 -0.89 -9.24 -27.25
CA ASN A 427 -0.46 -10.30 -26.34
C ASN A 427 -0.46 -9.78 -24.91
N ALA A 428 -1.44 -10.22 -24.11
CA ALA A 428 -1.58 -9.81 -22.71
C ALA A 428 -0.39 -10.25 -21.83
N MET A 429 0.36 -11.27 -22.21
CA MET A 429 1.52 -11.75 -21.46
C MET A 429 2.79 -10.90 -21.68
N MET A 430 2.80 -10.03 -22.69
CA MET A 430 3.94 -9.16 -23.01
C MET A 430 3.46 -7.70 -23.06
N PRO A 431 3.45 -6.97 -21.95
CA PRO A 431 3.08 -5.57 -21.98
C PRO A 431 4.08 -4.79 -22.82
N SER A 432 3.56 -4.09 -23.83
CA SER A 432 4.32 -3.09 -24.59
C SER A 432 4.43 -1.84 -23.74
N MET A 433 5.64 -1.31 -23.58
CA MET A 433 5.90 -0.11 -22.78
C MET A 433 7.03 0.70 -23.41
N LEU A 434 6.81 1.98 -23.55
CA LEU A 434 7.82 2.94 -23.97
C LEU A 434 8.01 3.98 -22.86
N PHE A 435 9.20 3.99 -22.31
CA PHE A 435 9.66 5.04 -21.41
C PHE A 435 10.45 6.06 -22.21
N VAL A 436 10.17 7.34 -21.98
CA VAL A 436 10.81 8.48 -22.65
C VAL A 436 11.37 9.41 -21.57
N ALA A 437 12.61 9.81 -21.72
CA ALA A 437 13.23 10.83 -20.89
C ALA A 437 13.99 11.84 -21.74
N ASP A 438 13.91 13.12 -21.38
CA ASP A 438 14.76 14.12 -22.02
C ASP A 438 16.24 13.85 -21.74
N LEU A 439 17.09 14.13 -22.72
CA LEU A 439 18.55 14.04 -22.59
C LEU A 439 19.20 15.39 -22.91
N ARG A 440 20.11 15.81 -22.04
CA ARG A 440 20.98 16.99 -22.30
C ARG A 440 22.26 16.60 -23.05
N ASN A 441 22.82 15.42 -22.71
CA ASN A 441 23.98 14.83 -23.39
C ASN A 441 23.73 13.33 -23.62
N GLY A 442 23.02 13.02 -24.69
CA GLY A 442 22.59 11.67 -25.00
C GLY A 442 23.76 10.70 -25.27
N ALA A 443 24.79 11.17 -25.94
CA ALA A 443 25.95 10.32 -26.27
C ALA A 443 26.66 9.80 -25.00
N THR A 444 26.83 10.63 -23.99
CA THR A 444 27.42 10.19 -22.72
C THR A 444 26.51 9.20 -22.00
N VAL A 445 25.21 9.52 -21.85
CA VAL A 445 24.26 8.68 -21.14
C VAL A 445 24.12 7.31 -21.80
N THR A 446 23.94 7.23 -23.11
CA THR A 446 23.80 5.95 -23.83
C THR A 446 25.08 5.11 -23.81
N SER A 447 26.25 5.74 -23.89
CA SER A 447 27.54 5.05 -23.75
C SER A 447 27.70 4.42 -22.37
N VAL A 448 27.39 5.19 -21.31
CA VAL A 448 27.49 4.69 -19.94
C VAL A 448 26.46 3.59 -19.68
N LEU A 449 25.24 3.74 -20.17
CA LEU A 449 24.19 2.72 -20.05
C LEU A 449 24.62 1.39 -20.67
N GLY A 450 25.24 1.43 -21.86
CA GLY A 450 25.80 0.23 -22.51
C GLY A 450 26.88 -0.47 -21.67
N LYS A 451 27.81 0.31 -21.09
CA LYS A 451 28.85 -0.22 -20.20
C LYS A 451 28.27 -0.82 -18.92
N LEU A 452 27.29 -0.16 -18.28
CA LEU A 452 26.61 -0.65 -17.10
C LEU A 452 25.95 -2.02 -17.33
N ILE A 453 25.28 -2.17 -18.48
CA ILE A 453 24.64 -3.42 -18.87
C ILE A 453 25.68 -4.54 -19.07
N GLN A 454 26.79 -4.24 -19.77
CA GLN A 454 27.87 -5.20 -19.97
C GLN A 454 28.51 -5.63 -18.66
N MET A 455 28.80 -4.69 -17.76
CA MET A 455 29.35 -4.99 -16.44
C MET A 455 28.41 -5.84 -15.59
N GLY A 456 27.10 -5.48 -15.57
CA GLY A 456 26.09 -6.25 -14.86
C GLY A 456 25.99 -7.70 -15.37
N GLY A 457 26.07 -7.89 -16.70
CA GLY A 457 26.09 -9.21 -17.32
C GLY A 457 27.33 -10.02 -16.96
N GLN A 458 28.50 -9.40 -16.88
CA GLN A 458 29.74 -10.06 -16.46
C GLN A 458 29.71 -10.46 -14.99
N MET A 459 29.21 -9.59 -14.11
CA MET A 459 29.12 -9.84 -12.66
C MET A 459 28.12 -10.94 -12.31
N SER A 460 26.99 -11.00 -13.03
CA SER A 460 25.97 -12.02 -12.80
C SER A 460 26.26 -13.38 -13.44
N GLY A 461 27.27 -13.46 -14.30
CA GLY A 461 27.55 -14.67 -15.09
C GLY A 461 26.40 -15.03 -16.07
N SER A 462 25.45 -14.14 -16.29
CA SER A 462 24.19 -14.41 -16.98
C SER A 462 24.31 -14.40 -18.52
N GLY A 463 25.49 -14.20 -19.09
CA GLY A 463 25.69 -14.20 -20.54
C GLY A 463 24.96 -13.07 -21.28
N VAL A 464 24.60 -11.98 -20.56
CA VAL A 464 23.97 -10.81 -21.16
C VAL A 464 24.83 -10.24 -22.28
N ALA A 465 24.28 -10.15 -23.49
CA ALA A 465 24.93 -9.57 -24.64
C ALA A 465 24.21 -8.29 -25.09
N VAL A 466 25.01 -7.33 -25.54
CA VAL A 466 24.50 -6.08 -26.12
C VAL A 466 24.69 -6.14 -27.63
N LYS A 467 23.62 -5.89 -28.39
CA LYS A 467 23.64 -5.84 -29.86
C LYS A 467 23.11 -4.51 -30.35
N GLU A 468 23.89 -3.84 -31.20
CA GLU A 468 23.42 -2.64 -31.89
C GLU A 468 22.76 -2.99 -33.22
N VAL A 469 21.63 -2.38 -33.48
CA VAL A 469 20.90 -2.46 -34.77
C VAL A 469 20.64 -1.04 -35.28
N ASP A 470 21.10 -0.75 -36.48
CA ASP A 470 20.71 0.49 -37.13
C ASP A 470 19.29 0.36 -37.70
N TYR A 471 18.47 1.33 -37.41
CA TYR A 471 17.15 1.47 -38.01
C TYR A 471 16.94 2.91 -38.46
N LYS A 472 17.05 3.13 -39.76
CA LYS A 472 16.86 4.44 -40.40
C LYS A 472 17.80 5.52 -39.84
N GLY A 473 19.05 5.17 -39.59
CA GLY A 473 20.06 6.07 -39.06
C GLY A 473 20.01 6.27 -37.54
N THR A 474 19.07 5.62 -36.86
CA THR A 474 19.02 5.60 -35.38
C THR A 474 19.59 4.28 -34.88
N LYS A 475 20.58 4.33 -34.00
CA LYS A 475 21.13 3.15 -33.32
C LYS A 475 20.19 2.71 -32.21
N ILE A 476 19.68 1.48 -32.30
CA ILE A 476 18.92 0.81 -31.26
C ILE A 476 19.85 -0.21 -30.59
N THR A 477 20.08 -0.04 -29.31
CA THR A 477 20.82 -0.99 -28.49
C THR A 477 19.85 -1.99 -27.91
N GLN A 478 20.01 -3.26 -28.22
CA GLN A 478 19.23 -4.40 -27.73
C GLN A 478 20.03 -5.13 -26.66
N ILE A 479 19.34 -5.56 -25.63
CA ILE A 479 19.89 -6.30 -24.50
C ILE A 479 19.38 -7.74 -24.62
N ASP A 480 20.28 -8.67 -24.93
CA ASP A 480 19.99 -10.09 -24.93
C ASP A 480 20.23 -10.62 -23.53
N LEU A 481 19.15 -10.98 -22.85
CA LEU A 481 19.17 -11.50 -21.47
C LEU A 481 19.45 -13.00 -21.38
N GLY A 482 19.78 -13.64 -22.53
CA GLY A 482 19.99 -15.08 -22.61
C GLY A 482 18.67 -15.87 -22.58
N SER A 483 18.79 -17.20 -22.63
CA SER A 483 17.63 -18.12 -22.75
C SER A 483 16.98 -18.50 -21.42
N GLU A 484 17.40 -17.91 -20.31
CA GLU A 484 16.96 -18.33 -18.96
C GLU A 484 15.63 -17.70 -18.52
N LEU A 485 15.13 -16.68 -19.23
CA LEU A 485 13.85 -16.07 -18.88
C LEU A 485 12.70 -16.82 -19.60
N PRO A 486 11.62 -17.15 -18.89
CA PRO A 486 10.46 -17.83 -19.48
C PRO A 486 9.67 -16.93 -20.44
N ILE A 487 10.01 -15.65 -20.54
CA ILE A 487 9.35 -14.65 -21.38
C ILE A 487 10.38 -14.07 -22.36
N ALA A 488 10.06 -14.10 -23.65
CA ALA A 488 10.91 -13.54 -24.71
C ALA A 488 10.85 -12.00 -24.73
N VAL A 489 11.47 -11.34 -23.75
CA VAL A 489 11.65 -9.89 -23.73
C VAL A 489 13.03 -9.54 -24.31
N THR A 490 13.09 -8.50 -25.11
CA THR A 490 14.34 -7.93 -25.63
C THR A 490 14.38 -6.45 -25.24
N PRO A 491 14.77 -6.14 -23.99
CA PRO A 491 14.90 -4.75 -23.57
C PRO A 491 15.82 -4.01 -24.52
N CYS A 492 15.48 -2.79 -24.85
CA CYS A 492 16.24 -2.01 -25.80
C CYS A 492 16.11 -0.52 -25.50
N TYR A 493 17.09 0.24 -25.94
CA TYR A 493 17.06 1.68 -25.84
C TYR A 493 17.66 2.34 -27.09
N ALA A 494 17.28 3.59 -27.29
CA ALA A 494 17.84 4.44 -28.34
C ALA A 494 17.86 5.90 -27.91
N GLU A 495 18.81 6.66 -28.39
CA GLU A 495 18.75 8.12 -28.38
C GLU A 495 18.09 8.59 -29.67
N PHE A 496 17.06 9.42 -29.53
CA PHE A 496 16.37 9.99 -30.69
C PHE A 496 15.87 11.40 -30.38
N GLU A 497 16.33 12.39 -31.15
CA GLU A 497 15.95 13.80 -31.03
C GLU A 497 16.12 14.35 -29.58
N GLY A 498 17.25 14.05 -28.94
CA GLY A 498 17.53 14.52 -27.59
C GLY A 498 16.69 13.83 -26.52
N LYS A 499 16.13 12.66 -26.82
CA LYS A 499 15.39 11.84 -25.87
C LYS A 499 15.96 10.43 -25.77
N LEU A 500 15.97 9.88 -24.57
CA LEU A 500 16.20 8.46 -24.31
C LEU A 500 14.88 7.72 -24.43
N LEU A 501 14.81 6.78 -25.35
CA LEU A 501 13.69 5.87 -25.52
C LEU A 501 14.09 4.50 -24.97
N ILE A 502 13.32 3.94 -24.06
CA ILE A 502 13.54 2.59 -23.51
C ILE A 502 12.26 1.77 -23.70
N SER A 503 12.40 0.55 -24.17
CA SER A 503 11.28 -0.39 -24.31
C SER A 503 11.69 -1.82 -24.00
N LEU A 504 10.72 -2.67 -23.70
CA LEU A 504 10.89 -4.12 -23.55
C LEU A 504 10.88 -4.88 -24.88
N ALA A 505 10.55 -4.19 -25.98
CA ALA A 505 10.51 -4.78 -27.31
C ALA A 505 11.01 -3.80 -28.38
N VAL A 506 11.92 -4.27 -29.22
CA VAL A 506 12.49 -3.49 -30.32
C VAL A 506 11.42 -2.98 -31.29
N GLY A 507 10.34 -3.75 -31.46
CA GLY A 507 9.20 -3.36 -32.29
C GLY A 507 8.57 -2.04 -31.88
N ASP A 508 8.56 -1.73 -30.57
CA ASP A 508 7.99 -0.49 -30.05
C ASP A 508 8.82 0.72 -30.44
N LEU A 509 10.14 0.65 -30.26
CA LEU A 509 11.06 1.70 -30.72
C LEU A 509 10.95 1.92 -32.24
N LYS A 510 10.95 0.85 -33.03
CA LYS A 510 10.78 0.96 -34.48
C LYS A 510 9.45 1.60 -34.89
N ARG A 511 8.34 1.28 -34.17
CA ARG A 511 7.04 1.94 -34.39
C ARG A 511 7.12 3.43 -34.09
N GLN A 512 7.77 3.80 -32.99
CA GLN A 512 7.92 5.18 -32.58
C GLN A 512 8.74 6.00 -33.60
N LEU A 513 9.88 5.47 -34.03
CA LEU A 513 10.71 6.09 -35.09
C LEU A 513 9.95 6.24 -36.42
N LYS A 514 9.17 5.22 -36.81
CA LYS A 514 8.33 5.28 -37.99
C LYS A 514 7.19 6.30 -37.86
N ARG A 515 6.60 6.44 -36.69
CA ARG A 515 5.52 7.39 -36.39
C ARG A 515 5.98 8.84 -36.62
N LYS A 516 7.23 9.17 -36.29
CA LYS A 516 7.78 10.50 -36.50
C LYS A 516 7.85 10.85 -38.01
N GLU A 517 8.26 9.89 -38.86
CA GLU A 517 8.33 10.12 -40.32
C GLU A 517 6.93 10.17 -40.96
N LYS A 518 6.04 9.31 -40.50
CA LYS A 518 4.68 9.21 -41.02
C LYS A 518 3.72 9.21 -39.82
N PRO A 519 3.29 10.41 -39.34
CA PRO A 519 2.32 10.53 -38.28
C PRO A 519 1.04 9.76 -38.59
N GLY A 520 0.62 8.91 -37.69
CA GLY A 520 -0.70 8.28 -37.69
C GLY A 520 -1.65 9.04 -36.75
N PRO A 521 -2.89 8.57 -36.58
CA PRO A 521 -3.82 9.17 -35.63
C PRO A 521 -3.23 9.27 -34.22
N SER A 522 -3.54 10.34 -33.51
CA SER A 522 -3.07 10.59 -32.14
C SER A 522 -4.09 10.08 -31.12
N ILE A 523 -3.62 9.74 -29.91
CA ILE A 523 -4.50 9.48 -28.76
C ILE A 523 -5.47 10.64 -28.51
N THR A 524 -5.05 11.87 -28.78
CA THR A 524 -5.86 13.09 -28.62
C THR A 524 -7.06 13.17 -29.58
N GLU A 525 -7.11 12.33 -30.60
CA GLU A 525 -8.24 12.23 -31.52
C GLU A 525 -9.30 11.24 -31.04
N SER A 526 -8.99 10.39 -30.07
CA SER A 526 -9.90 9.40 -29.48
C SER A 526 -11.06 10.09 -28.74
N GLU A 527 -12.28 9.60 -28.90
CA GLU A 527 -13.47 10.14 -28.22
C GLU A 527 -13.40 9.97 -26.69
N ASP A 528 -12.84 8.85 -26.22
CA ASP A 528 -12.63 8.64 -24.80
C ASP A 528 -11.59 9.60 -24.20
N PHE A 529 -10.55 9.94 -24.96
CA PHE A 529 -9.59 10.95 -24.53
C PHE A 529 -10.21 12.34 -24.50
N LYS A 530 -10.98 12.72 -25.51
CA LYS A 530 -11.65 14.02 -25.60
C LYS A 530 -12.68 14.23 -24.49
N ARG A 531 -13.26 13.15 -23.94
CA ARG A 531 -14.30 13.21 -22.91
C ARG A 531 -13.95 14.14 -21.75
N PHE A 532 -12.69 14.15 -21.32
CA PHE A 532 -12.21 14.94 -20.17
C PHE A 532 -11.12 15.95 -20.54
N TRP A 533 -10.67 15.98 -21.79
CA TRP A 533 -9.54 16.80 -22.22
C TRP A 533 -9.74 18.29 -21.97
N ASP A 534 -10.97 18.78 -22.09
CA ASP A 534 -11.29 20.20 -21.86
C ASP A 534 -11.23 20.59 -20.37
N ARG A 535 -11.23 19.61 -19.47
CA ARG A 535 -11.07 19.82 -18.03
C ARG A 535 -9.60 19.98 -17.62
N VAL A 536 -8.66 19.54 -18.44
CA VAL A 536 -7.21 19.63 -18.16
C VAL A 536 -6.76 21.07 -18.35
N PRO A 537 -6.14 21.70 -17.35
CA PRO A 537 -5.50 23.01 -17.51
C PRO A 537 -4.42 22.95 -18.59
N LYS A 538 -4.32 23.99 -19.39
CA LYS A 538 -3.31 24.11 -20.46
C LYS A 538 -2.41 25.33 -20.23
N ASP A 539 -2.33 25.75 -18.99
CA ASP A 539 -1.53 26.87 -18.51
C ASP A 539 -0.28 26.40 -17.76
N ASP A 540 0.45 27.36 -17.25
CA ASP A 540 1.73 27.14 -16.56
C ASP A 540 1.57 26.45 -15.16
N SER A 541 0.36 26.11 -14.73
CA SER A 541 0.11 25.38 -13.46
C SER A 541 0.26 23.88 -13.60
N LEU A 542 0.13 23.32 -14.81
CA LEU A 542 0.11 21.88 -15.07
C LEU A 542 1.49 21.23 -14.83
N ARG A 543 1.55 20.22 -13.96
CA ARG A 543 2.79 19.53 -13.53
C ARG A 543 2.83 18.05 -13.84
N ALA A 544 1.68 17.44 -14.02
CA ALA A 544 1.54 16.03 -14.36
C ALA A 544 0.27 15.82 -15.17
N PHE A 545 0.27 14.81 -16.01
CA PHE A 545 -0.89 14.39 -16.79
C PHE A 545 -0.86 12.87 -16.96
N SER A 546 -2.02 12.25 -16.90
CA SER A 546 -2.18 10.82 -17.20
C SER A 546 -3.53 10.55 -17.84
N TYR A 547 -3.54 9.67 -18.83
CA TYR A 547 -4.73 9.06 -19.40
C TYR A 547 -4.58 7.55 -19.41
N SER A 548 -5.65 6.82 -19.15
CA SER A 548 -5.72 5.37 -19.23
C SER A 548 -7.03 4.93 -19.88
N ASP A 549 -6.96 4.07 -20.87
CA ASP A 549 -8.11 3.35 -21.41
C ASP A 549 -8.50 2.24 -20.43
N THR A 550 -9.38 2.60 -19.50
CA THR A 550 -9.82 1.70 -18.43
C THR A 550 -10.56 0.49 -18.99
N LYS A 551 -11.28 0.64 -20.11
CA LYS A 551 -11.95 -0.47 -20.79
C LYS A 551 -10.90 -1.50 -21.23
N TYR A 552 -9.88 -1.09 -21.97
CA TYR A 552 -8.79 -1.98 -22.38
C TYR A 552 -8.03 -2.61 -21.19
N ALA A 553 -7.79 -1.83 -20.13
CA ALA A 553 -7.12 -2.36 -18.93
C ALA A 553 -7.92 -3.50 -18.28
N VAL A 554 -9.24 -3.35 -18.18
CA VAL A 554 -10.13 -4.38 -17.65
C VAL A 554 -10.23 -5.57 -18.61
N GLU A 555 -10.31 -5.33 -19.93
CA GLU A 555 -10.30 -6.38 -20.96
C GLU A 555 -9.04 -7.25 -20.87
N SER A 556 -7.88 -6.61 -20.72
CA SER A 556 -6.60 -7.30 -20.59
C SER A 556 -6.51 -8.11 -19.30
N ALA A 557 -6.93 -7.53 -18.17
CA ALA A 557 -6.98 -8.22 -16.88
C ALA A 557 -7.97 -9.39 -16.90
N TYR A 558 -9.15 -9.22 -17.52
CA TYR A 558 -10.14 -10.26 -17.68
C TYR A 558 -9.59 -11.48 -18.44
N GLY A 559 -8.89 -11.24 -19.55
CA GLY A 559 -8.23 -12.31 -20.32
C GLY A 559 -7.24 -13.12 -19.48
N GLN A 560 -6.47 -12.45 -18.61
CA GLN A 560 -5.54 -13.11 -17.69
C GLN A 560 -6.29 -13.91 -16.61
N ILE A 561 -7.35 -13.36 -16.02
CA ILE A 561 -8.20 -14.05 -15.03
C ILE A 561 -8.82 -15.30 -15.66
N ALA A 562 -9.45 -15.18 -16.82
CA ALA A 562 -10.08 -16.29 -17.50
C ALA A 562 -9.11 -17.44 -17.82
N MET A 563 -7.83 -17.13 -18.08
CA MET A 563 -6.79 -18.13 -18.32
C MET A 563 -6.26 -18.76 -17.02
N THR A 564 -6.18 -18.01 -15.91
CA THR A 564 -5.61 -18.51 -14.64
C THR A 564 -6.61 -19.22 -13.76
N LEU A 565 -7.91 -18.93 -13.87
CA LEU A 565 -8.97 -19.56 -13.07
C LEU A 565 -9.01 -21.10 -13.17
N PRO A 566 -8.90 -21.73 -14.36
CA PRO A 566 -8.84 -23.19 -14.46
C PRO A 566 -7.60 -23.76 -13.75
N MET A 567 -6.46 -23.06 -13.79
CA MET A 567 -5.22 -23.46 -13.10
C MET A 567 -5.39 -23.39 -11.58
N LEU A 568 -6.09 -22.36 -11.09
CA LEU A 568 -6.40 -22.22 -9.67
C LEU A 568 -7.30 -23.35 -9.16
N SER A 569 -8.32 -23.74 -9.95
CA SER A 569 -9.19 -24.87 -9.63
C SER A 569 -8.42 -26.19 -9.54
N MET A 570 -7.43 -26.42 -10.42
CA MET A 570 -6.54 -27.59 -10.33
C MET A 570 -5.59 -27.51 -9.13
N ALA A 571 -5.03 -26.34 -8.84
CA ALA A 571 -4.10 -26.14 -7.74
C ALA A 571 -4.73 -26.30 -6.35
N THR A 572 -6.04 -26.05 -6.22
CA THR A 572 -6.79 -26.24 -4.96
C THR A 572 -7.21 -27.70 -4.72
N GLY A 573 -6.78 -28.65 -5.57
CA GLY A 573 -7.06 -30.08 -5.39
C GLY A 573 -8.56 -30.42 -5.44
N GLY A 574 -9.37 -29.62 -6.15
CA GLY A 574 -10.81 -29.82 -6.25
C GLY A 574 -11.61 -29.27 -5.06
N GLN A 575 -11.01 -28.46 -4.20
CA GLN A 575 -11.79 -27.71 -3.21
C GLN A 575 -12.74 -26.75 -3.91
N GLU A 576 -13.99 -26.71 -3.45
CA GLU A 576 -14.98 -25.77 -3.99
C GLU A 576 -14.52 -24.33 -3.81
N LEU A 577 -14.40 -23.61 -4.92
CA LEU A 577 -14.17 -22.17 -4.90
C LEU A 577 -15.43 -21.45 -4.40
N PRO A 578 -15.29 -20.31 -3.70
CA PRO A 578 -16.43 -19.51 -3.23
C PRO A 578 -17.20 -18.84 -4.38
N PHE A 579 -16.85 -19.13 -5.63
CA PHE A 579 -17.51 -18.69 -6.86
C PHE A 579 -17.46 -19.81 -7.91
N ASP A 580 -18.33 -19.74 -8.91
CA ASP A 580 -18.34 -20.67 -10.04
C ASP A 580 -17.64 -20.03 -11.25
N PRO A 581 -16.43 -20.51 -11.64
CA PRO A 581 -15.71 -19.96 -12.78
C PRO A 581 -16.49 -20.03 -14.11
N SER A 582 -17.41 -20.98 -14.25
CA SER A 582 -18.22 -21.15 -15.47
C SER A 582 -19.31 -20.08 -15.61
N GLN A 583 -19.66 -19.41 -14.52
CA GLN A 583 -20.65 -18.33 -14.47
C GLN A 583 -20.00 -16.94 -14.52
N LEU A 584 -18.68 -16.86 -14.74
CA LEU A 584 -18.00 -15.57 -14.88
C LEU A 584 -18.67 -14.79 -16.04
N PRO A 585 -19.17 -13.56 -15.79
CA PRO A 585 -19.81 -12.75 -16.83
C PRO A 585 -18.88 -12.57 -18.02
N THR A 586 -19.41 -12.47 -19.22
CA THR A 586 -18.58 -12.23 -20.40
C THR A 586 -17.86 -10.89 -20.31
N GLN A 587 -16.73 -10.76 -20.99
CA GLN A 587 -15.94 -9.54 -21.03
C GLN A 587 -16.80 -8.32 -21.40
N ASP A 588 -17.68 -8.47 -22.37
CA ASP A 588 -18.56 -7.38 -22.85
C ASP A 588 -19.50 -6.85 -21.75
N ILE A 589 -20.04 -7.73 -20.90
CA ILE A 589 -20.89 -7.35 -19.77
C ILE A 589 -20.11 -6.45 -18.78
N ILE A 590 -18.85 -6.82 -18.52
CA ILE A 590 -18.01 -6.07 -17.57
C ILE A 590 -17.56 -4.73 -18.17
N THR A 591 -17.26 -4.69 -19.47
CA THR A 591 -16.59 -3.53 -20.08
C THR A 591 -17.52 -2.56 -20.78
N LYS A 592 -18.78 -2.92 -21.05
CA LYS A 592 -19.72 -2.06 -21.81
C LYS A 592 -20.05 -0.71 -21.15
N HIS A 593 -19.89 -0.62 -19.84
CA HIS A 593 -20.14 0.63 -19.08
C HIS A 593 -18.86 1.45 -18.87
N LEU A 594 -17.69 0.88 -19.20
CA LEU A 594 -16.40 1.51 -18.93
C LEU A 594 -16.01 2.51 -20.03
N PHE A 595 -15.26 3.51 -19.63
CA PHE A 595 -14.66 4.53 -20.47
C PHE A 595 -13.26 4.88 -19.92
N GLY A 596 -12.48 5.66 -20.68
CA GLY A 596 -11.14 6.07 -20.26
C GLY A 596 -11.13 6.96 -19.02
N SER A 597 -10.10 6.87 -18.21
CA SER A 597 -9.84 7.77 -17.09
C SER A 597 -8.77 8.79 -17.44
N MET A 598 -8.89 9.99 -16.87
CA MET A 598 -7.94 11.08 -17.06
C MET A 598 -7.62 11.74 -15.72
N SER A 599 -6.35 12.02 -15.50
CA SER A 599 -5.87 12.66 -14.27
C SER A 599 -4.85 13.74 -14.62
N TYR A 600 -4.80 14.79 -13.83
CA TYR A 600 -3.78 15.82 -13.95
C TYR A 600 -3.40 16.37 -12.57
N GLY A 601 -2.20 16.93 -12.49
CA GLY A 601 -1.70 17.58 -11.30
C GLY A 601 -1.33 19.03 -11.57
N THR A 602 -1.75 19.92 -10.68
CA THR A 602 -1.39 21.34 -10.69
C THR A 602 -0.67 21.70 -9.40
N THR A 603 0.15 22.74 -9.44
CA THR A 603 0.87 23.21 -8.26
C THR A 603 0.75 24.72 -8.13
N THR A 604 0.52 25.18 -6.89
CA THR A 604 0.52 26.57 -6.47
C THR A 604 1.57 26.79 -5.39
N ASP A 605 1.71 28.02 -4.92
CA ASP A 605 2.55 28.38 -3.76
C ASP A 605 2.09 27.75 -2.44
N LYS A 606 0.81 27.34 -2.34
CA LYS A 606 0.19 26.76 -1.15
C LYS A 606 0.14 25.24 -1.13
N GLY A 607 0.36 24.59 -2.28
CA GLY A 607 0.25 23.14 -2.38
C GLY A 607 0.07 22.62 -3.80
N SER A 608 -0.09 21.30 -3.91
CA SER A 608 -0.35 20.59 -5.16
C SER A 608 -1.72 19.94 -5.11
N LEU A 609 -2.49 20.11 -6.18
CA LEU A 609 -3.80 19.48 -6.38
C LEU A 609 -3.69 18.49 -7.54
N ALA A 610 -4.07 17.24 -7.29
CA ALA A 610 -4.31 16.27 -8.35
C ALA A 610 -5.82 16.05 -8.50
N GLU A 611 -6.30 16.05 -9.75
CA GLU A 611 -7.69 15.75 -10.09
C GLU A 611 -7.74 14.54 -11.01
N SER A 612 -8.75 13.70 -10.82
CA SER A 612 -8.98 12.50 -11.63
C SER A 612 -10.45 12.33 -11.96
N TYR A 613 -10.73 11.93 -13.19
CA TYR A 613 -12.05 11.60 -13.70
C TYR A 613 -12.04 10.20 -14.26
N GLY A 614 -12.93 9.33 -13.82
CA GLY A 614 -12.93 7.94 -14.26
C GLY A 614 -14.23 7.17 -13.99
N PRO A 615 -14.29 5.90 -14.42
CA PRO A 615 -15.47 5.06 -14.25
C PRO A 615 -15.59 4.45 -12.84
N PHE A 616 -14.54 4.48 -12.04
CA PHE A 616 -14.49 3.89 -10.71
C PHE A 616 -14.38 4.99 -9.66
N GLY A 617 -15.20 4.89 -8.62
CA GLY A 617 -15.12 5.80 -7.48
C GLY A 617 -13.88 5.61 -6.64
N GLY A 618 -13.58 6.62 -5.82
CA GLY A 618 -12.50 6.58 -4.84
C GLY A 618 -12.65 5.47 -3.80
N GLU A 619 -13.76 4.74 -3.78
CA GLU A 619 -14.03 3.62 -2.88
C GLU A 619 -12.92 2.55 -2.91
N VAL A 620 -12.37 2.26 -4.10
CA VAL A 620 -11.26 1.30 -4.25
C VAL A 620 -9.97 1.85 -3.64
N VAL A 621 -9.71 3.14 -3.82
CA VAL A 621 -8.54 3.83 -3.22
C VAL A 621 -8.71 3.96 -1.71
N MET A 622 -9.95 4.19 -1.26
CA MET A 622 -10.29 4.35 0.14
C MET A 622 -10.22 3.04 0.94
N GLY A 623 -10.64 1.91 0.36
CA GLY A 623 -10.49 0.61 1.00
C GLY A 623 -9.03 0.30 1.34
N VAL A 624 -8.10 0.68 0.46
CA VAL A 624 -6.65 0.53 0.68
C VAL A 624 -6.13 1.56 1.68
N ALA A 625 -6.56 2.83 1.58
CA ALA A 625 -6.07 3.91 2.46
C ALA A 625 -6.58 3.76 3.90
N VAL A 626 -7.86 3.43 4.09
CA VAL A 626 -8.45 3.19 5.41
C VAL A 626 -7.88 1.91 6.03
N GLY A 627 -7.68 0.86 5.24
CA GLY A 627 -7.01 -0.36 5.68
C GLY A 627 -5.57 -0.09 6.13
N ALA A 628 -4.80 0.68 5.38
CA ALA A 628 -3.43 1.06 5.72
C ALA A 628 -3.37 1.99 6.94
N ALA A 629 -4.29 2.96 7.06
CA ALA A 629 -4.37 3.87 8.21
C ALA A 629 -4.82 3.15 9.48
N ALA A 630 -5.80 2.25 9.38
CA ALA A 630 -6.25 1.43 10.51
C ALA A 630 -5.15 0.47 10.98
N VAL A 631 -4.42 -0.16 10.06
CA VAL A 631 -3.25 -1.00 10.37
C VAL A 631 -2.14 -0.15 10.97
N GLY A 632 -1.87 1.05 10.46
CA GLY A 632 -0.90 1.99 11.02
C GLY A 632 -1.26 2.47 12.42
N ALA A 633 -2.53 2.85 12.65
CA ALA A 633 -3.02 3.32 13.95
C ALA A 633 -3.05 2.20 15.02
N VAL A 634 -3.26 0.95 14.62
CA VAL A 634 -3.26 -0.23 15.52
C VAL A 634 -1.85 -0.75 15.75
N LEU A 635 -0.97 -0.70 14.74
CA LEU A 635 0.40 -1.23 14.84
C LEU A 635 1.39 -0.28 15.51
N LEU A 636 1.18 1.06 15.45
CA LEU A 636 2.04 2.01 16.13
C LEU A 636 2.06 1.83 17.66
N PRO A 637 0.91 1.75 18.36
CA PRO A 637 0.91 1.44 19.81
C PRO A 637 1.32 0.00 20.12
N ALA A 638 0.97 -0.97 19.26
CA ALA A 638 1.29 -2.38 19.49
C ALA A 638 2.80 -2.68 19.35
N ARG A 639 3.52 -1.93 18.50
CA ARG A 639 4.99 -2.03 18.41
C ARG A 639 5.70 -1.30 19.55
N MET A 640 5.08 -0.27 20.14
CA MET A 640 5.63 0.40 21.33
C MET A 640 5.58 -0.45 22.60
N THR A 641 4.82 -1.57 22.61
CA THR A 641 4.75 -2.53 23.73
C THR A 641 5.35 -3.88 23.42
N MET A 642 5.84 -4.11 22.19
CA MET A 642 6.64 -5.29 21.87
C MET A 642 8.09 -5.01 22.29
N ASP A 643 8.68 -5.99 22.98
CA ASP A 643 10.10 -6.02 23.30
C ASP A 643 10.92 -5.43 22.15
N VAL A 644 11.58 -4.34 22.43
CA VAL A 644 12.62 -3.80 21.57
C VAL A 644 13.63 -4.93 21.45
N ALA A 645 13.71 -5.57 20.30
CA ALA A 645 14.86 -6.34 19.97
C ALA A 645 16.07 -5.43 20.20
N PRO A 646 17.14 -5.89 20.84
CA PRO A 646 18.28 -5.04 21.08
C PRO A 646 18.68 -4.34 19.77
N PRO A 647 19.06 -3.06 19.82
CA PRO A 647 19.41 -2.31 18.64
C PRO A 647 20.46 -3.09 17.87
N VAL A 648 20.29 -3.15 16.55
CA VAL A 648 21.38 -3.58 15.68
C VAL A 648 22.48 -2.55 15.91
N GLU A 649 23.52 -2.95 16.63
CA GLU A 649 24.74 -2.15 16.76
C GLU A 649 25.20 -1.79 15.35
N VAL A 650 25.18 -0.51 15.03
CA VAL A 650 25.95 0.03 13.91
C VAL A 650 27.40 -0.08 14.36
N MET A 651 28.05 -1.16 13.98
CA MET A 651 29.45 -1.40 14.28
C MET A 651 30.33 -0.40 13.54
N PRO A 652 31.39 0.12 14.21
CA PRO A 652 32.45 0.85 13.51
C PRO A 652 33.17 -0.08 12.53
N SER A 653 33.57 0.53 11.41
CA SER A 653 34.28 -0.05 10.29
C SER A 653 35.41 -1.01 10.64
N GLU A 654 35.20 -2.28 10.40
CA GLU A 654 35.94 -3.25 9.60
C GLU A 654 35.15 -4.56 9.64
N PRO A 655 34.59 -5.05 8.55
CA PRO A 655 33.98 -6.34 8.57
C PRO A 655 35.05 -7.40 8.32
N GLU A 656 35.61 -7.94 9.37
CA GLU A 656 35.74 -9.40 9.30
C GLU A 656 34.30 -9.95 9.24
N PRO A 657 33.99 -10.94 8.39
CA PRO A 657 32.65 -11.51 8.36
C PRO A 657 32.34 -11.99 9.77
N LEU A 658 31.35 -11.39 10.41
CA LEU A 658 30.74 -11.91 11.63
C LEU A 658 30.43 -13.38 11.33
N ALA A 659 31.17 -14.25 11.95
CA ALA A 659 30.95 -15.69 11.88
C ALA A 659 29.53 -15.93 12.38
N SER A 660 28.59 -16.18 11.42
CA SER A 660 27.26 -16.69 11.74
C SER A 660 27.48 -17.82 12.76
N THR A 661 26.71 -17.82 13.84
CA THR A 661 26.84 -18.93 14.78
C THR A 661 26.63 -20.22 14.00
N PRO A 662 27.28 -21.34 14.34
CA PRO A 662 27.04 -22.60 13.66
C PRO A 662 25.57 -22.94 13.56
N SER A 663 24.75 -22.58 14.56
CA SER A 663 23.28 -22.74 14.53
C SER A 663 22.59 -21.86 13.49
N ASP A 664 23.05 -20.62 13.28
CA ASP A 664 22.50 -19.73 12.25
C ASP A 664 22.83 -20.21 10.84
N GLN A 665 24.03 -20.75 10.66
CA GLN A 665 24.47 -21.38 9.41
C GLN A 665 23.63 -22.63 9.13
N ALA A 666 23.45 -23.52 10.12
CA ALA A 666 22.59 -24.70 10.00
C ALA A 666 21.14 -24.33 9.63
N MET A 667 20.59 -23.28 10.25
CA MET A 667 19.27 -22.79 9.92
C MET A 667 19.19 -22.23 8.50
N THR A 668 20.24 -21.59 8.00
CA THR A 668 20.32 -21.07 6.63
C THR A 668 20.36 -22.20 5.61
N ASP A 669 21.16 -23.22 5.85
CA ASP A 669 21.24 -24.40 4.99
C ASP A 669 19.93 -25.17 4.95
N MET A 670 19.26 -25.35 6.10
CA MET A 670 17.92 -25.94 6.16
C MET A 670 16.86 -25.11 5.42
N LYS A 671 16.94 -23.78 5.39
CA LYS A 671 16.08 -22.94 4.57
C LYS A 671 16.31 -23.17 3.07
N ASN A 672 17.56 -23.38 2.63
CA ASN A 672 17.89 -23.74 1.26
C ASN A 672 17.37 -25.13 0.89
N LEU A 673 17.57 -26.12 1.76
CA LEU A 673 17.00 -27.47 1.59
C LEU A 673 15.47 -27.44 1.51
N ARG A 674 14.82 -26.66 2.37
CA ARG A 674 13.35 -26.44 2.32
C ARG A 674 12.90 -25.90 0.98
N ARG A 675 13.64 -24.95 0.41
CA ARG A 675 13.35 -24.39 -0.93
C ARG A 675 13.46 -25.48 -2.00
N ALA A 676 14.50 -26.29 -1.96
CA ALA A 676 14.69 -27.41 -2.90
C ALA A 676 13.60 -28.48 -2.77
N ILE A 677 13.17 -28.82 -1.53
CA ILE A 677 12.03 -29.72 -1.29
C ILE A 677 10.74 -29.15 -1.87
N THR A 678 10.54 -27.83 -1.79
CA THR A 678 9.38 -27.20 -2.39
C THR A 678 9.39 -27.34 -3.92
N PHE A 679 10.54 -27.14 -4.56
CA PHE A 679 10.69 -27.32 -6.00
C PHE A 679 10.48 -28.78 -6.42
N TYR A 680 11.03 -29.72 -5.66
CA TYR A 680 10.82 -31.15 -5.89
C TYR A 680 9.32 -31.52 -5.79
N LYS A 681 8.63 -31.04 -4.76
CA LYS A 681 7.19 -31.24 -4.59
C LYS A 681 6.37 -30.65 -5.74
N LEU A 682 6.75 -29.50 -6.27
CA LEU A 682 6.11 -28.89 -7.43
C LEU A 682 6.33 -29.73 -8.71
N ASP A 683 7.51 -30.30 -8.91
CA ASP A 683 7.87 -31.10 -10.11
C ASP A 683 7.31 -32.52 -10.05
N LYS A 684 7.36 -33.18 -8.88
CA LYS A 684 6.98 -34.59 -8.70
C LYS A 684 5.62 -34.80 -8.04
N SER A 685 4.92 -33.73 -7.62
CA SER A 685 3.64 -33.77 -6.88
C SER A 685 3.69 -34.60 -5.58
N SER A 686 4.89 -34.89 -5.06
CA SER A 686 5.13 -35.64 -3.82
C SER A 686 6.33 -35.08 -3.07
N LEU A 687 6.41 -35.31 -1.76
CA LEU A 687 7.65 -35.05 -1.00
C LEU A 687 8.74 -36.05 -1.42
N PRO A 688 10.04 -35.67 -1.35
CA PRO A 688 11.13 -36.63 -1.56
C PRO A 688 11.15 -37.66 -0.42
N GLU A 689 11.58 -38.89 -0.72
CA GLU A 689 11.76 -39.92 0.28
C GLU A 689 13.00 -39.66 1.15
N ASN A 690 14.00 -39.00 0.55
CA ASN A 690 15.24 -38.56 1.21
C ASN A 690 15.82 -37.34 0.50
N LEU A 691 16.77 -36.65 1.15
CA LEU A 691 17.35 -35.42 0.62
C LEU A 691 18.23 -35.65 -0.64
N SER A 692 18.77 -36.85 -0.88
CA SER A 692 19.58 -37.09 -2.08
C SER A 692 18.78 -36.99 -3.38
N GLN A 693 17.48 -37.23 -3.34
CA GLN A 693 16.61 -37.03 -4.50
C GLN A 693 16.55 -35.56 -4.98
N LEU A 694 16.92 -34.61 -4.15
CA LEU A 694 17.01 -33.19 -4.53
C LEU A 694 18.18 -32.90 -5.49
N LEU A 695 19.13 -33.84 -5.60
CA LEU A 695 20.28 -33.77 -6.52
C LEU A 695 19.96 -34.41 -7.88
N GLU A 696 18.90 -35.23 -7.96
CA GLU A 696 18.55 -35.94 -9.18
C GLU A 696 18.05 -34.99 -10.27
N PRO A 697 18.61 -35.04 -11.49
CA PRO A 697 18.12 -34.23 -12.60
C PRO A 697 16.69 -34.55 -12.96
N THR A 698 15.90 -33.51 -13.23
CA THR A 698 14.55 -33.64 -13.78
C THR A 698 14.42 -32.75 -15.03
N PRO A 699 13.40 -32.96 -15.87
CA PRO A 699 13.20 -32.08 -17.04
C PRO A 699 13.09 -30.61 -16.71
N SER A 700 12.52 -30.25 -15.54
CA SER A 700 12.40 -28.88 -15.07
C SER A 700 13.68 -28.36 -14.36
N TYR A 701 14.47 -29.27 -13.79
CA TYR A 701 15.68 -28.95 -13.02
C TYR A 701 16.85 -29.87 -13.44
N PRO A 702 17.57 -29.55 -14.55
CA PRO A 702 18.62 -30.41 -15.09
C PRO A 702 19.82 -30.65 -14.17
N LYS A 703 20.00 -29.83 -13.12
CA LYS A 703 21.04 -29.97 -12.08
C LYS A 703 20.46 -30.40 -10.72
N GLY A 704 19.25 -31.00 -10.72
CA GLY A 704 18.51 -31.29 -9.49
C GLY A 704 17.84 -30.04 -8.88
N CYS A 705 16.89 -30.26 -7.99
CA CYS A 705 16.12 -29.17 -7.35
C CYS A 705 16.95 -28.34 -6.37
N LEU A 706 18.07 -28.89 -5.86
CA LEU A 706 19.01 -28.18 -4.99
C LEU A 706 20.00 -27.31 -5.81
N GLY A 707 20.24 -27.66 -7.08
CA GLY A 707 21.18 -26.97 -7.94
C GLY A 707 22.65 -27.10 -7.51
N ALA A 708 22.98 -28.12 -6.74
CA ALA A 708 24.32 -28.41 -6.21
C ALA A 708 24.72 -29.87 -6.52
N ASP A 709 26.03 -30.13 -6.58
CA ASP A 709 26.56 -31.47 -6.88
C ASP A 709 26.50 -32.42 -5.68
N ALA A 710 26.32 -31.88 -4.46
CA ALA A 710 26.22 -32.63 -3.21
C ALA A 710 25.33 -31.94 -2.20
N LEU A 711 24.80 -32.70 -1.24
CA LEU A 711 24.11 -32.15 -0.08
C LEU A 711 25.10 -31.38 0.81
N PRO A 712 24.71 -30.26 1.39
CA PRO A 712 25.52 -29.53 2.34
C PRO A 712 25.71 -30.36 3.61
N LYS A 713 26.86 -30.20 4.24
CA LYS A 713 27.10 -30.65 5.62
C LYS A 713 26.68 -29.54 6.57
N ASP A 714 26.25 -29.91 7.75
CA ASP A 714 25.97 -28.93 8.80
C ASP A 714 27.30 -28.31 9.31
N PRO A 715 27.25 -27.21 10.04
CA PRO A 715 28.45 -26.51 10.53
C PRO A 715 29.33 -27.31 11.49
N TRP A 716 28.87 -28.44 12.02
CA TRP A 716 29.59 -29.35 12.87
C TRP A 716 30.12 -30.57 12.11
N GLY A 717 29.84 -30.64 10.78
CA GLY A 717 30.35 -31.68 9.87
C GLY A 717 29.38 -32.86 9.70
N GLY A 718 28.21 -32.84 10.34
CA GLY A 718 27.19 -33.86 10.23
C GLY A 718 26.33 -33.72 8.95
N ASP A 719 25.45 -34.70 8.75
CA ASP A 719 24.45 -34.66 7.70
C ASP A 719 23.12 -34.00 8.19
N TYR A 720 22.41 -33.36 7.29
CA TYR A 720 21.04 -32.95 7.57
C TYR A 720 20.09 -34.13 7.44
N HIS A 721 19.16 -34.23 8.38
CA HIS A 721 18.13 -35.25 8.45
C HIS A 721 16.79 -34.75 7.93
N PHE A 722 16.03 -35.65 7.33
CA PHE A 722 14.72 -35.38 6.78
C PHE A 722 13.75 -36.49 7.14
N ARG A 723 12.55 -36.12 7.58
CA ARG A 723 11.46 -37.05 7.84
C ARG A 723 10.15 -36.45 7.32
N ALA A 724 9.50 -37.18 6.38
CA ALA A 724 8.17 -36.82 5.90
C ALA A 724 7.11 -37.19 6.97
N GLU A 725 6.14 -36.31 7.20
CA GLU A 725 5.05 -36.48 8.17
C GLU A 725 3.72 -36.13 7.50
N GLY A 726 3.14 -37.10 6.79
CA GLY A 726 1.92 -36.86 6.01
C GLY A 726 2.13 -35.84 4.88
N THR A 727 1.46 -34.69 4.93
CA THR A 727 1.65 -33.59 3.96
C THR A 727 2.76 -32.63 4.35
N GLY A 728 3.31 -32.76 5.55
CA GLY A 728 4.41 -31.96 6.10
C GLY A 728 5.70 -32.76 6.23
N TYR A 729 6.73 -32.13 6.78
CA TYR A 729 8.04 -32.76 7.04
C TYR A 729 8.81 -32.02 8.14
N THR A 730 9.80 -32.70 8.71
CA THR A 730 10.78 -32.11 9.64
C THR A 730 12.19 -32.25 9.05
N LEU A 731 12.96 -31.16 9.10
CA LEU A 731 14.40 -31.10 8.77
C LEU A 731 15.18 -30.80 10.04
N TRP A 732 16.30 -31.46 10.29
CA TRP A 732 17.16 -31.13 11.43
C TRP A 732 18.62 -31.47 11.19
N SER A 733 19.48 -30.85 11.97
CA SER A 733 20.89 -31.16 12.18
C SER A 733 21.05 -31.66 13.63
N ASN A 734 21.93 -32.58 13.86
CA ASN A 734 22.20 -33.12 15.20
C ASN A 734 22.89 -32.11 16.14
N GLY A 735 23.09 -30.87 15.71
CA GLY A 735 23.67 -29.85 16.57
C GLY A 735 25.12 -30.09 16.98
N PRO A 736 25.58 -29.37 18.03
CA PRO A 736 26.97 -29.38 18.42
C PRO A 736 27.47 -30.69 19.05
N ASP A 737 26.60 -31.52 19.60
CA ASP A 737 26.98 -32.79 20.22
C ASP A 737 27.03 -33.97 19.22
N GLY A 738 26.46 -33.76 17.99
CA GLY A 738 26.42 -34.73 16.92
C GLY A 738 25.51 -35.95 17.18
N VAL A 739 24.70 -35.92 18.22
CA VAL A 739 23.76 -36.98 18.60
C VAL A 739 22.38 -36.70 18.02
N ASP A 740 21.80 -37.62 17.27
CA ASP A 740 20.45 -37.51 16.72
C ASP A 740 19.40 -37.64 17.84
N ASN A 741 18.86 -36.53 18.29
CA ASN A 741 17.78 -36.44 19.27
C ASN A 741 16.37 -36.39 18.60
N GLY A 742 16.30 -36.60 17.29
CA GLY A 742 15.04 -36.65 16.52
C GLY A 742 14.33 -35.31 16.42
N ALA A 743 15.05 -34.23 16.18
CA ALA A 743 14.60 -32.85 16.16
C ALA A 743 14.10 -32.36 17.53
N THR A 744 14.81 -32.70 18.59
CA THR A 744 14.61 -32.26 19.98
C THR A 744 15.92 -31.95 20.66
N GLY A 745 15.93 -31.49 21.89
CA GLY A 745 17.17 -31.23 22.64
C GLY A 745 17.95 -30.06 22.06
N ASP A 746 19.23 -30.30 21.75
CA ASP A 746 20.13 -29.32 21.10
C ASP A 746 20.19 -29.46 19.57
N ASP A 747 19.40 -30.38 18.99
CA ASP A 747 19.20 -30.44 17.54
C ASP A 747 18.69 -29.10 17.02
N VAL A 748 19.27 -28.63 15.93
CA VAL A 748 18.73 -27.44 15.19
C VAL A 748 17.73 -27.96 14.17
N PHE A 749 16.47 -27.56 14.27
CA PHE A 749 15.41 -28.12 13.42
C PHE A 749 14.46 -27.11 12.81
N LEU A 750 13.82 -27.51 11.71
CA LEU A 750 12.80 -26.78 10.98
C LEU A 750 11.63 -27.71 10.62
N LYS A 751 10.44 -27.39 11.14
CA LYS A 751 9.21 -28.15 10.89
C LYS A 751 8.30 -27.38 9.92
N LYS A 752 7.65 -28.10 8.96
CA LYS A 752 6.68 -27.53 8.04
C LYS A 752 5.42 -28.43 7.96
#